data_231710e358c9f18ea0278d303afc229b
#
_entry.id   231710e358c9f18ea0278d303afc229b
#
_cell.length_a   1.000
_cell.length_b   1.000
_cell.length_c   1.000
_cell.angle_alpha   90.00
_cell.angle_beta   90.00
_cell.angle_gamma   90.00
#
_symmetry.space_group_name_H-M   'P 1'
#
loop_
_entity.id
_entity.type
_entity.pdbx_description
1 polymer ?
#
loop_
_entity_poly.entity_id
_entity_poly.type
_entity_poly.pdbx_seq_one_letter_code
_entity_poly.pdbx_strand_id
1 'polypeptide(L)'
;MAAKEFPAGAQLIQSEQNLTALHVITKGSVRASYPGGSFFLHKGDVIGVCGIYYDFYFLNYETEEPTTITSYPCTAAQLSRLMGKSPELANMIVASMFRQLREIYDQYELARFDSENFYHYLMDSYESYKNFCSSHGFSARALPDMDSLEPLTLEEDLDLWLDSYYAELKSLIAEKPAKFHHPDFLAGVVMKADQDIHNIISICRVLSDYKADITNLLMNENHLDLFDLYASLLYKIGPNHQESTALNATLSTMMIQLESQPSIDKEMYRQRIAEFRKKLETIGEGGEGETANVDDVADVANSMNAILTYAEVDAETAAAFRESVTKFAKMTDKNASDDAARKLRLSITKLFYQVYEKAFVKSIKDPSSVPKVVKMFFNFGYVDENLAGLENAAYLYKIVDKLPTDPKRKVYTVYEWFVAIYKGKKAPSRNEFDADFPTFLREQKMNGNITAADEARMQNDPLEQVLFEIRNMFPSVNKISFGRVLSFCPVFSEHNVLKDLEGSLVSAEKVENAFKSIRNIDFSAYYRDIIYTNPDIGLGKETISVEVLPDIILMPNVGTRGIAWQEIEGRKRTTPARMMVSVFQMEDLTNILVRLTGDFRWEMCKRVQGARWNDISEASLTSEYFDYIQFYRKNRELSTDAKDKVKLSMQKAKNSYKEMFIRDYEAWILYEGAGSPRLNKVSRNIIFTYCPFSKEIRKKLLANPLYKETMSRYDIKQSQKIHHFDNIFQKLKNTGVAIPQELLKQREFLDM
;
A
#
# COMPACT_ATOMS: atom_id res chain seq x y z
N MET A 1 -5.28 15.20 48.32
CA MET A 1 -4.36 15.14 47.18
C MET A 1 -4.75 16.29 46.27
N ALA A 2 -3.83 17.20 45.98
CA ALA A 2 -4.14 18.37 45.12
C ALA A 2 -3.81 18.02 43.67
N ALA A 3 -4.74 18.29 42.77
CA ALA A 3 -4.48 18.23 41.37
C ALA A 3 -3.57 19.40 40.98
N LYS A 4 -2.58 19.17 40.13
CA LYS A 4 -1.62 20.16 39.67
C LYS A 4 -1.75 20.30 38.14
N GLU A 5 -1.84 21.53 37.67
CA GLU A 5 -1.94 21.85 36.23
C GLU A 5 -0.57 22.23 35.69
N PHE A 6 -0.28 21.79 34.48
CA PHE A 6 0.96 22.07 33.74
C PHE A 6 0.60 22.60 32.34
N PRO A 7 1.33 23.59 31.83
CA PRO A 7 1.15 24.05 30.45
C PRO A 7 1.66 22.99 29.46
N ALA A 8 1.32 23.13 28.19
CA ALA A 8 1.90 22.33 27.12
C ALA A 8 3.43 22.52 27.03
N GLY A 9 4.17 21.47 26.69
CA GLY A 9 5.63 21.49 26.60
C GLY A 9 6.36 21.51 27.96
N ALA A 10 5.66 21.25 29.06
CA ALA A 10 6.29 21.19 30.37
C ALA A 10 6.95 19.84 30.61
N GLN A 11 8.24 19.83 30.91
CA GLN A 11 8.97 18.65 31.36
C GLN A 11 8.48 18.26 32.76
N LEU A 12 7.82 17.11 32.88
CA LEU A 12 7.30 16.62 34.15
C LEU A 12 8.36 15.83 34.95
N ILE A 13 9.03 14.92 34.27
CA ILE A 13 9.97 13.98 34.86
C ILE A 13 11.05 13.67 33.80
N GLN A 14 12.30 13.56 34.27
CA GLN A 14 13.41 13.06 33.46
C GLN A 14 13.74 11.62 33.85
N SER A 15 14.23 10.84 32.89
CA SER A 15 14.73 9.50 33.16
C SER A 15 15.83 9.49 34.23
N GLU A 16 15.96 8.39 34.93
CA GLU A 16 16.92 8.18 36.06
C GLU A 16 16.61 8.94 37.37
N GLN A 17 15.52 9.72 37.41
CA GLN A 17 15.07 10.30 38.68
C GLN A 17 14.46 9.20 39.58
N ASN A 18 14.67 9.33 40.90
CA ASN A 18 14.08 8.40 41.87
C ASN A 18 12.55 8.47 41.82
N LEU A 19 11.89 7.32 41.76
CA LEU A 19 10.46 7.22 41.73
C LEU A 19 9.92 7.33 43.17
N THR A 20 9.25 8.42 43.47
CA THR A 20 8.65 8.72 44.79
C THR A 20 7.13 8.77 44.72
N ALA A 21 6.53 8.80 43.57
CA ALA A 21 5.08 8.88 43.38
C ALA A 21 4.65 8.32 42.03
N LEU A 22 3.43 7.82 41.99
CA LEU A 22 2.67 7.59 40.73
C LEU A 22 1.78 8.80 40.45
N HIS A 23 1.65 9.18 39.18
CA HIS A 23 0.88 10.34 38.79
C HIS A 23 -0.23 9.97 37.80
N VAL A 24 -1.47 10.18 38.21
CA VAL A 24 -2.66 9.90 37.37
C VAL A 24 -2.98 11.13 36.52
N ILE A 25 -3.08 10.95 35.21
CA ILE A 25 -3.52 11.99 34.27
C ILE A 25 -5.04 12.11 34.36
N THR A 26 -5.53 13.25 34.85
CA THR A 26 -6.97 13.52 34.98
C THR A 26 -7.52 14.32 33.82
N LYS A 27 -6.67 15.07 33.13
CA LYS A 27 -6.99 15.85 31.91
C LYS A 27 -5.71 16.05 31.10
N GLY A 28 -5.84 16.08 29.76
CA GLY A 28 -4.73 16.32 28.84
C GLY A 28 -4.00 15.04 28.44
N SER A 29 -2.83 15.22 27.84
CA SER A 29 -1.96 14.15 27.34
C SER A 29 -0.48 14.42 27.64
N VAL A 30 0.28 13.34 27.78
CA VAL A 30 1.71 13.36 28.13
C VAL A 30 2.45 12.45 27.16
N ARG A 31 3.55 12.92 26.61
CA ARG A 31 4.49 12.12 25.82
C ARG A 31 5.47 11.44 26.77
N ALA A 32 5.53 10.13 26.69
CA ALA A 32 6.54 9.31 27.33
C ALA A 32 7.59 8.92 26.30
N SER A 33 8.87 9.23 26.52
CA SER A 33 9.94 8.99 25.57
C SER A 33 11.14 8.28 26.20
N TYR A 34 11.83 7.51 25.37
CA TYR A 34 13.07 6.79 25.69
C TYR A 34 13.98 6.77 24.47
N PRO A 35 15.28 6.48 24.58
CA PRO A 35 16.13 6.28 23.41
C PRO A 35 15.61 5.16 22.52
N GLY A 36 15.14 5.50 21.32
CA GLY A 36 14.54 4.55 20.37
C GLY A 36 13.04 4.68 20.13
N GLY A 37 12.30 5.49 20.91
CA GLY A 37 10.88 5.67 20.69
C GLY A 37 10.16 6.60 21.65
N SER A 38 8.89 6.83 21.36
CA SER A 38 7.98 7.55 22.25
C SER A 38 6.54 7.09 22.03
N PHE A 39 5.70 7.26 23.04
CA PHE A 39 4.27 7.00 22.98
C PHE A 39 3.50 8.00 23.84
N PHE A 40 2.18 8.06 23.68
CA PHE A 40 1.34 9.03 24.37
C PHE A 40 0.52 8.39 25.47
N LEU A 41 0.51 9.06 26.62
CA LEU A 41 -0.35 8.77 27.75
C LEU A 41 -1.51 9.77 27.76
N HIS A 42 -2.71 9.27 28.01
CA HIS A 42 -3.93 10.05 27.99
C HIS A 42 -4.64 10.05 29.36
N LYS A 43 -5.76 10.78 29.46
CA LYS A 43 -6.60 10.77 30.64
C LYS A 43 -6.88 9.33 31.10
N GLY A 44 -6.61 9.04 32.37
CA GLY A 44 -6.74 7.72 32.99
C GLY A 44 -5.46 6.88 32.94
N ASP A 45 -4.40 7.36 32.30
CA ASP A 45 -3.10 6.73 32.38
C ASP A 45 -2.31 7.19 33.60
N VAL A 46 -1.32 6.36 33.96
CA VAL A 46 -0.52 6.54 35.19
C VAL A 46 0.95 6.67 34.79
N ILE A 47 1.51 7.84 35.06
CA ILE A 47 2.94 8.11 34.92
C ILE A 47 3.69 7.45 36.07
N GLY A 48 4.85 6.86 35.79
CA GLY A 48 5.73 6.21 36.75
C GLY A 48 5.39 4.75 37.01
N VAL A 49 4.29 4.23 36.46
CA VAL A 49 3.97 2.81 36.57
C VAL A 49 5.03 1.97 35.83
N CYS A 50 5.62 2.49 34.77
CA CYS A 50 6.86 1.97 34.17
C CYS A 50 8.06 2.53 34.98
N GLY A 51 8.66 1.74 35.82
CA GLY A 51 9.76 2.10 36.71
C GLY A 51 9.50 1.83 38.16
N ILE A 52 8.28 1.41 38.55
CA ILE A 52 7.90 1.14 39.93
C ILE A 52 8.67 -0.04 40.54
N TYR A 53 8.99 -1.06 39.74
CA TYR A 53 9.79 -2.22 40.16
C TYR A 53 11.24 -1.84 40.47
N TYR A 54 11.77 -0.84 39.77
CA TYR A 54 13.16 -0.41 39.84
C TYR A 54 13.38 0.82 40.76
N ASP A 55 12.31 1.37 41.31
CA ASP A 55 12.32 2.60 42.13
C ASP A 55 12.89 3.85 41.45
N PHE A 56 12.95 3.90 40.12
CA PHE A 56 13.31 5.08 39.33
C PHE A 56 12.52 5.17 38.01
N TYR A 57 12.41 6.40 37.48
CA TYR A 57 11.77 6.61 36.16
C TYR A 57 12.78 6.33 35.07
N PHE A 58 12.47 5.42 34.15
CA PHE A 58 13.32 5.17 32.96
C PHE A 58 12.76 5.75 31.67
N LEU A 59 11.67 6.50 31.75
CA LEU A 59 11.10 7.29 30.66
C LEU A 59 11.17 8.78 31.00
N ASN A 60 11.29 9.60 29.98
CA ASN A 60 11.09 11.04 30.09
C ASN A 60 9.61 11.33 29.85
N TYR A 61 9.02 12.26 30.63
CA TYR A 61 7.62 12.64 30.49
C TYR A 61 7.48 14.13 30.27
N GLU A 62 6.82 14.51 29.17
CA GLU A 62 6.57 15.89 28.77
C GLU A 62 5.09 16.07 28.41
N THR A 63 4.48 17.19 28.81
CA THR A 63 3.08 17.47 28.45
C THR A 63 2.95 17.88 27.00
N GLU A 64 2.07 17.23 26.26
CA GLU A 64 1.78 17.60 24.85
C GLU A 64 0.76 18.75 24.76
N GLU A 65 -0.15 18.80 25.71
CA GLU A 65 -1.20 19.81 25.84
C GLU A 65 -1.36 20.21 27.32
N PRO A 66 -2.12 21.27 27.66
CA PRO A 66 -2.37 21.64 29.04
C PRO A 66 -2.95 20.46 29.84
N THR A 67 -2.15 19.96 30.79
CA THR A 67 -2.40 18.67 31.46
C THR A 67 -2.56 18.85 32.95
N THR A 68 -3.54 18.13 33.52
CA THR A 68 -3.79 18.07 34.97
C THR A 68 -3.45 16.68 35.47
N ILE A 69 -2.60 16.59 36.52
CA ILE A 69 -2.20 15.34 37.14
C ILE A 69 -2.49 15.33 38.62
N THR A 70 -2.81 14.13 39.15
CA THR A 70 -2.95 13.88 40.60
C THR A 70 -1.86 12.91 41.05
N SER A 71 -1.05 13.31 42.04
CA SER A 71 0.10 12.54 42.49
C SER A 71 -0.25 11.70 43.74
N TYR A 72 0.22 10.46 43.74
CA TYR A 72 0.07 9.47 44.78
C TYR A 72 1.47 9.02 45.25
N PRO A 73 1.95 9.44 46.44
CA PRO A 73 3.21 8.94 46.95
C PRO A 73 3.21 7.40 47.01
N CYS A 74 4.19 6.79 46.37
CA CYS A 74 4.27 5.35 46.22
C CYS A 74 5.68 4.92 45.82
N THR A 75 6.17 3.86 46.45
CA THR A 75 7.34 3.07 46.05
C THR A 75 6.90 1.65 45.74
N ALA A 76 7.76 0.80 45.21
CA ALA A 76 7.47 -0.60 44.94
C ALA A 76 6.90 -1.32 46.16
N ALA A 77 7.52 -1.12 47.35
CA ALA A 77 7.07 -1.73 48.60
C ALA A 77 5.68 -1.23 49.09
N GLN A 78 5.23 -0.09 48.58
CA GLN A 78 3.94 0.50 48.98
C GLN A 78 2.83 0.26 47.97
N LEU A 79 3.15 -0.32 46.78
CA LEU A 79 2.22 -0.48 45.67
C LEU A 79 0.98 -1.28 46.09
N SER A 80 1.14 -2.42 46.71
CA SER A 80 0.04 -3.27 47.19
C SER A 80 -0.90 -2.51 48.14
N ARG A 81 -0.34 -1.74 49.08
CA ARG A 81 -1.12 -0.90 49.98
C ARG A 81 -1.87 0.22 49.26
N LEU A 82 -1.25 0.82 48.21
CA LEU A 82 -1.90 1.85 47.41
C LEU A 82 -3.08 1.26 46.63
N MET A 83 -2.88 0.11 45.98
CA MET A 83 -3.91 -0.59 45.23
C MET A 83 -5.07 -1.09 46.11
N GLY A 84 -4.80 -1.43 47.36
CA GLY A 84 -5.82 -1.82 48.36
C GLY A 84 -6.70 -0.67 48.83
N LYS A 85 -6.33 0.59 48.63
CA LYS A 85 -7.12 1.76 49.07
C LYS A 85 -8.37 2.00 48.24
N SER A 86 -8.36 1.69 46.96
CA SER A 86 -9.47 1.87 46.04
C SER A 86 -9.38 0.87 44.89
N PRO A 87 -10.42 0.04 44.70
CA PRO A 87 -10.50 -0.83 43.52
C PRO A 87 -10.44 -0.06 42.18
N GLU A 88 -10.98 1.15 42.11
CA GLU A 88 -10.94 2.00 40.94
C GLU A 88 -9.51 2.42 40.56
N LEU A 89 -8.73 2.82 41.59
CA LEU A 89 -7.33 3.19 41.43
C LEU A 89 -6.49 1.97 41.01
N ALA A 90 -6.74 0.81 41.63
CA ALA A 90 -6.07 -0.44 41.27
C ALA A 90 -6.33 -0.83 39.82
N ASN A 91 -7.60 -0.79 39.38
CA ASN A 91 -7.97 -1.06 37.96
C ASN A 91 -7.32 -0.07 36.99
N MET A 92 -7.25 1.21 37.37
CA MET A 92 -6.62 2.25 36.56
C MET A 92 -5.11 1.98 36.40
N ILE A 93 -4.40 1.65 37.48
CA ILE A 93 -2.97 1.32 37.44
C ILE A 93 -2.73 0.11 36.54
N VAL A 94 -3.47 -0.99 36.75
CA VAL A 94 -3.32 -2.21 35.94
C VAL A 94 -3.65 -1.94 34.46
N ALA A 95 -4.75 -1.25 34.18
CA ALA A 95 -5.15 -0.94 32.82
C ALA A 95 -4.13 -0.04 32.10
N SER A 96 -3.59 0.96 32.81
CA SER A 96 -2.55 1.83 32.27
C SER A 96 -1.26 1.05 31.99
N MET A 97 -0.86 0.17 32.91
CA MET A 97 0.31 -0.69 32.74
C MET A 97 0.19 -1.55 31.46
N PHE A 98 -0.96 -2.15 31.24
CA PHE A 98 -1.18 -2.96 30.02
C PHE A 98 -1.17 -2.14 28.74
N ARG A 99 -1.76 -0.94 28.76
CA ARG A 99 -1.68 -0.05 27.59
C ARG A 99 -0.24 0.33 27.26
N GLN A 100 0.54 0.72 28.28
CA GLN A 100 1.95 1.08 28.12
C GLN A 100 2.80 -0.11 27.64
N LEU A 101 2.59 -1.29 28.20
CA LEU A 101 3.26 -2.50 27.73
C LEU A 101 2.97 -2.78 26.27
N ARG A 102 1.70 -2.61 25.85
CA ARG A 102 1.29 -2.80 24.45
C ARG A 102 1.93 -1.78 23.53
N GLU A 103 1.92 -0.49 23.91
CA GLU A 103 2.53 0.58 23.11
C GLU A 103 4.04 0.36 22.92
N ILE A 104 4.75 0.00 23.98
CA ILE A 104 6.19 -0.26 23.93
C ILE A 104 6.49 -1.51 23.08
N TYR A 105 5.65 -2.53 23.17
CA TYR A 105 5.79 -3.71 22.33
C TYR A 105 5.54 -3.40 20.84
N ASP A 106 4.53 -2.60 20.53
CA ASP A 106 4.27 -2.16 19.16
C ASP A 106 5.44 -1.32 18.61
N GLN A 107 6.10 -0.51 19.47
CA GLN A 107 7.34 0.21 19.11
C GLN A 107 8.53 -0.75 18.88
N TYR A 108 8.65 -1.78 19.68
CA TYR A 108 9.66 -2.83 19.49
C TYR A 108 9.47 -3.55 18.16
N GLU A 109 8.24 -3.98 17.82
CA GLU A 109 7.96 -4.63 16.53
C GLU A 109 8.33 -3.72 15.34
N LEU A 110 8.02 -2.42 15.44
CA LEU A 110 8.39 -1.45 14.42
C LEU A 110 9.91 -1.28 14.31
N ALA A 111 10.59 -1.12 15.45
CA ALA A 111 12.04 -0.93 15.47
C ALA A 111 12.79 -2.17 14.94
N ARG A 112 12.32 -3.39 15.28
CA ARG A 112 12.85 -4.65 14.76
C ARG A 112 12.68 -4.73 13.25
N PHE A 113 11.47 -4.51 12.76
CA PHE A 113 11.15 -4.55 11.33
C PHE A 113 11.96 -3.52 10.54
N ASP A 114 12.02 -2.29 11.04
CA ASP A 114 12.78 -1.22 10.39
C ASP A 114 14.28 -1.53 10.36
N SER A 115 14.84 -2.04 11.47
CA SER A 115 16.26 -2.38 11.54
C SER A 115 16.63 -3.54 10.61
N GLU A 116 15.77 -4.57 10.51
CA GLU A 116 15.95 -5.69 9.60
C GLU A 116 15.88 -5.23 8.14
N ASN A 117 14.90 -4.42 7.79
CA ASN A 117 14.75 -3.88 6.44
C ASN A 117 15.94 -2.98 6.06
N PHE A 118 16.40 -2.16 6.98
CA PHE A 118 17.57 -1.30 6.76
C PHE A 118 18.84 -2.10 6.54
N TYR A 119 19.05 -3.15 7.32
CA TYR A 119 20.19 -4.04 7.14
C TYR A 119 20.18 -4.68 5.75
N HIS A 120 19.07 -5.28 5.34
CA HIS A 120 18.94 -5.87 4.01
C HIS A 120 19.10 -4.84 2.91
N TYR A 121 18.51 -3.66 3.06
CA TYR A 121 18.68 -2.56 2.11
C TYR A 121 20.15 -2.15 1.96
N LEU A 122 20.88 -1.98 3.07
CA LEU A 122 22.30 -1.66 3.03
C LEU A 122 23.12 -2.75 2.31
N MET A 123 22.89 -4.02 2.64
CA MET A 123 23.60 -5.16 2.05
C MET A 123 23.32 -5.25 0.55
N ASP A 124 22.09 -5.20 0.13
CA ASP A 124 21.67 -5.28 -1.27
C ASP A 124 22.23 -4.09 -2.09
N SER A 125 22.19 -2.89 -1.50
CA SER A 125 22.72 -1.69 -2.13
C SER A 125 24.24 -1.78 -2.30
N TYR A 126 24.96 -2.23 -1.28
CA TYR A 126 26.42 -2.41 -1.37
C TYR A 126 26.83 -3.48 -2.39
N GLU A 127 26.10 -4.59 -2.46
CA GLU A 127 26.30 -5.60 -3.49
C GLU A 127 26.05 -5.04 -4.90
N SER A 128 24.98 -4.26 -5.07
CA SER A 128 24.68 -3.57 -6.32
C SER A 128 25.79 -2.59 -6.71
N TYR A 129 26.34 -1.82 -5.73
CA TYR A 129 27.48 -0.95 -5.95
C TYR A 129 28.69 -1.72 -6.48
N LYS A 130 29.06 -2.86 -5.88
CA LYS A 130 30.16 -3.71 -6.35
C LYS A 130 29.93 -4.20 -7.76
N ASN A 131 28.71 -4.61 -8.09
CA ASN A 131 28.33 -5.07 -9.42
C ASN A 131 28.43 -3.96 -10.47
N PHE A 132 27.99 -2.76 -10.17
CA PHE A 132 28.19 -1.59 -11.04
C PHE A 132 29.66 -1.28 -11.26
N CYS A 133 30.49 -1.29 -10.22
CA CYS A 133 31.92 -1.10 -10.37
C CYS A 133 32.53 -2.16 -11.30
N SER A 134 32.21 -3.44 -11.08
CA SER A 134 32.71 -4.56 -11.87
C SER A 134 32.31 -4.45 -13.33
N SER A 135 31.06 -4.12 -13.63
CA SER A 135 30.56 -4.00 -15.02
C SER A 135 31.23 -2.90 -15.82
N HIS A 136 31.77 -1.87 -15.14
CA HIS A 136 32.48 -0.74 -15.76
C HIS A 136 34.00 -0.80 -15.63
N GLY A 137 34.53 -1.91 -15.12
CA GLY A 137 35.99 -2.08 -14.95
C GLY A 137 36.59 -1.20 -13.85
N PHE A 138 35.78 -0.73 -12.91
CA PHE A 138 36.25 0.00 -11.72
C PHE A 138 36.50 -0.96 -10.56
N SER A 139 37.49 -0.67 -9.74
CA SER A 139 37.67 -1.35 -8.46
C SER A 139 36.65 -0.81 -7.46
N ALA A 140 35.86 -1.69 -6.85
CA ALA A 140 34.97 -1.31 -5.79
C ALA A 140 35.77 -0.85 -4.56
N ARG A 141 35.37 0.28 -3.98
CA ARG A 141 35.95 0.78 -2.74
C ARG A 141 35.27 0.11 -1.55
N ALA A 142 36.05 -0.31 -0.55
CA ALA A 142 35.51 -0.88 0.67
C ALA A 142 34.69 0.19 1.43
N LEU A 143 33.57 -0.25 1.99
CA LEU A 143 32.79 0.57 2.92
C LEU A 143 33.32 0.31 4.33
N PRO A 144 33.78 1.35 5.07
CA PRO A 144 34.27 1.18 6.43
C PRO A 144 33.22 0.48 7.32
N ASP A 145 33.69 -0.34 8.23
CA ASP A 145 32.88 -1.03 9.25
C ASP A 145 31.78 -1.96 8.72
N MET A 146 31.72 -2.19 7.40
CA MET A 146 30.74 -3.08 6.80
C MET A 146 30.89 -4.52 7.29
N ASP A 147 32.13 -4.98 7.47
CA ASP A 147 32.43 -6.35 7.92
C ASP A 147 32.08 -6.60 9.40
N SER A 148 31.89 -5.52 10.18
CA SER A 148 31.48 -5.59 11.58
C SER A 148 29.96 -5.62 11.77
N LEU A 149 29.21 -5.37 10.70
CA LEU A 149 27.75 -5.30 10.72
C LEU A 149 27.16 -6.69 10.45
N GLU A 150 26.71 -7.34 11.50
CA GLU A 150 26.02 -8.62 11.42
C GLU A 150 24.50 -8.44 11.61
N PRO A 151 23.66 -9.32 11.01
CA PRO A 151 22.23 -9.29 11.30
C PRO A 151 21.99 -9.52 12.79
N LEU A 152 21.16 -8.68 13.41
CA LEU A 152 20.78 -8.90 14.80
C LEU A 152 19.91 -10.16 14.90
N THR A 153 20.42 -11.18 15.57
CA THR A 153 19.65 -12.34 16.03
C THR A 153 19.02 -11.97 17.38
N LEU A 154 17.83 -11.40 17.32
CA LEU A 154 17.02 -11.23 18.54
C LEU A 154 16.38 -12.57 18.87
N GLU A 155 16.32 -12.92 20.19
CA GLU A 155 15.69 -14.16 20.62
C GLU A 155 14.24 -14.22 20.09
N GLU A 156 13.93 -15.25 19.29
CA GLU A 156 12.60 -15.46 18.70
C GLU A 156 11.49 -15.63 19.76
N ASP A 157 11.89 -15.94 21.00
CA ASP A 157 10.99 -16.25 22.11
C ASP A 157 10.24 -15.05 22.67
N LEU A 158 10.68 -13.82 22.42
CA LEU A 158 10.05 -12.62 22.97
C LEU A 158 8.60 -12.45 22.49
N ASP A 159 8.34 -12.71 21.22
CA ASP A 159 7.00 -12.62 20.59
C ASP A 159 6.06 -13.70 21.17
N LEU A 160 6.55 -14.94 21.25
CA LEU A 160 5.82 -16.07 21.82
C LEU A 160 5.54 -15.88 23.31
N TRP A 161 6.49 -15.31 24.02
CA TRP A 161 6.39 -15.06 25.44
C TRP A 161 5.35 -13.97 25.78
N LEU A 162 5.33 -12.85 25.06
CA LEU A 162 4.34 -11.80 25.23
C LEU A 162 2.92 -12.27 24.92
N ASP A 163 2.74 -13.00 23.81
CA ASP A 163 1.44 -13.55 23.45
C ASP A 163 0.94 -14.57 24.48
N SER A 164 1.84 -15.43 24.99
CA SER A 164 1.55 -16.39 26.05
C SER A 164 1.18 -15.70 27.36
N TYR A 165 1.92 -14.68 27.76
CA TYR A 165 1.69 -13.89 28.96
C TYR A 165 0.33 -13.16 28.92
N TYR A 166 -0.03 -12.56 27.77
CA TYR A 166 -1.34 -11.93 27.61
C TYR A 166 -2.49 -12.94 27.63
N ALA A 167 -2.31 -14.09 26.99
CA ALA A 167 -3.31 -15.14 26.99
C ALA A 167 -3.52 -15.70 28.40
N GLU A 168 -2.44 -15.94 29.14
CA GLU A 168 -2.49 -16.40 30.53
C GLU A 168 -3.17 -15.40 31.47
N LEU A 169 -2.83 -14.12 31.37
CA LEU A 169 -3.48 -13.06 32.15
C LEU A 169 -4.97 -12.93 31.82
N LYS A 170 -5.36 -12.97 30.56
CA LYS A 170 -6.77 -12.94 30.15
C LYS A 170 -7.53 -14.15 30.68
N SER A 171 -6.93 -15.33 30.63
CA SER A 171 -7.50 -16.56 31.17
C SER A 171 -7.67 -16.45 32.70
N LEU A 172 -6.67 -15.96 33.40
CA LEU A 172 -6.72 -15.75 34.86
C LEU A 172 -7.80 -14.72 35.25
N ILE A 173 -7.96 -13.64 34.49
CA ILE A 173 -9.03 -12.66 34.72
C ILE A 173 -10.41 -13.31 34.52
N ALA A 174 -10.59 -14.13 33.49
CA ALA A 174 -11.87 -14.76 33.16
C ALA A 174 -12.22 -15.92 34.13
N GLU A 175 -11.22 -16.73 34.54
CA GLU A 175 -11.45 -17.95 35.30
C GLU A 175 -11.43 -17.73 36.82
N LYS A 176 -10.70 -16.73 37.33
CA LYS A 176 -10.52 -16.46 38.78
C LYS A 176 -10.66 -14.98 39.10
N PRO A 177 -11.82 -14.35 38.82
CA PRO A 177 -12.01 -12.92 39.05
C PRO A 177 -11.77 -12.48 40.51
N ALA A 178 -11.98 -13.35 41.50
CA ALA A 178 -11.73 -13.04 42.91
C ALA A 178 -10.24 -12.77 43.24
N LYS A 179 -9.29 -13.36 42.49
CA LYS A 179 -7.85 -13.06 42.67
C LYS A 179 -7.49 -11.66 42.20
N PHE A 180 -8.23 -11.12 41.22
CA PHE A 180 -8.02 -9.78 40.69
C PHE A 180 -8.45 -8.65 41.62
N HIS A 181 -9.13 -8.96 42.71
CA HIS A 181 -9.45 -8.00 43.76
C HIS A 181 -8.43 -8.01 44.93
N HIS A 182 -7.42 -8.89 44.85
CA HIS A 182 -6.40 -8.94 45.89
C HIS A 182 -5.23 -7.98 45.55
N PRO A 183 -4.96 -6.97 46.37
CA PRO A 183 -3.96 -5.94 46.09
C PRO A 183 -2.54 -6.48 45.85
N ASP A 184 -2.12 -7.51 46.58
CA ASP A 184 -0.79 -8.11 46.41
C ASP A 184 -0.64 -8.83 45.09
N PHE A 185 -1.70 -9.46 44.61
CA PHE A 185 -1.72 -10.08 43.29
C PHE A 185 -1.61 -9.04 42.20
N LEU A 186 -2.41 -7.97 42.27
CA LEU A 186 -2.39 -6.88 41.30
C LEU A 186 -1.04 -6.14 41.28
N ALA A 187 -0.46 -5.90 42.48
CA ALA A 187 0.88 -5.33 42.61
C ALA A 187 1.93 -6.23 41.91
N GLY A 188 1.85 -7.54 42.15
CA GLY A 188 2.73 -8.51 41.50
C GLY A 188 2.62 -8.52 39.96
N VAL A 189 1.40 -8.37 39.43
CA VAL A 189 1.16 -8.24 37.98
C VAL A 189 1.81 -6.98 37.43
N VAL A 190 1.64 -5.83 38.10
CA VAL A 190 2.23 -4.56 37.68
C VAL A 190 3.75 -4.63 37.70
N MET A 191 4.34 -5.19 38.76
CA MET A 191 5.81 -5.28 38.92
C MET A 191 6.41 -6.22 37.86
N LYS A 192 5.74 -7.34 37.52
CA LYS A 192 6.20 -8.23 36.47
C LYS A 192 6.13 -7.54 35.10
N ALA A 193 5.01 -6.91 34.81
CA ALA A 193 4.86 -6.15 33.53
C ALA A 193 5.88 -5.02 33.44
N ASP A 194 6.24 -4.37 34.53
CA ASP A 194 7.29 -3.36 34.62
C ASP A 194 8.67 -3.90 34.25
N GLN A 195 9.01 -5.07 34.76
CA GLN A 195 10.25 -5.76 34.39
C GLN A 195 10.28 -6.09 32.89
N ASP A 196 9.15 -6.53 32.34
CA ASP A 196 9.03 -6.88 30.95
C ASP A 196 9.16 -5.65 30.05
N ILE A 197 8.53 -4.53 30.45
CA ILE A 197 8.69 -3.24 29.79
C ILE A 197 10.16 -2.79 29.76
N HIS A 198 10.85 -2.91 30.90
CA HIS A 198 12.26 -2.53 30.97
C HIS A 198 13.13 -3.36 30.00
N ASN A 199 12.88 -4.67 29.92
CA ASN A 199 13.58 -5.55 28.99
C ASN A 199 13.31 -5.15 27.53
N ILE A 200 12.06 -4.89 27.16
CA ILE A 200 11.69 -4.45 25.81
C ILE A 200 12.35 -3.12 25.47
N ILE A 201 12.32 -2.14 26.38
CA ILE A 201 12.99 -0.83 26.18
C ILE A 201 14.49 -1.02 25.97
N SER A 202 15.13 -1.92 26.71
CA SER A 202 16.55 -2.21 26.53
C SER A 202 16.85 -2.78 25.16
N ILE A 203 16.01 -3.66 24.63
CA ILE A 203 16.12 -4.20 23.26
C ILE A 203 15.87 -3.07 22.24
N CYS A 204 14.85 -2.24 22.45
CA CYS A 204 14.61 -1.10 21.55
C CYS A 204 15.81 -0.14 21.46
N ARG A 205 16.56 0.05 22.55
CA ARG A 205 17.82 0.84 22.52
C ARG A 205 18.86 0.18 21.63
N VAL A 206 19.07 -1.13 21.77
CA VAL A 206 20.02 -1.88 20.91
C VAL A 206 19.61 -1.78 19.45
N LEU A 207 18.33 -1.92 19.13
CA LEU A 207 17.81 -1.77 17.77
C LEU A 207 17.99 -0.35 17.24
N SER A 208 17.80 0.66 18.09
CA SER A 208 18.02 2.06 17.73
C SER A 208 19.49 2.36 17.44
N ASP A 209 20.41 1.85 18.28
CA ASP A 209 21.85 2.00 18.07
C ASP A 209 22.28 1.29 16.79
N TYR A 210 21.81 0.06 16.56
CA TYR A 210 22.09 -0.69 15.32
C TYR A 210 21.57 0.03 14.08
N LYS A 211 20.36 0.59 14.15
CA LYS A 211 19.82 1.40 13.05
C LYS A 211 20.61 2.69 12.81
N ALA A 212 21.14 3.30 13.88
CA ALA A 212 22.04 4.44 13.76
C ALA A 212 23.36 4.07 13.07
N ASP A 213 23.93 2.90 13.38
CA ASP A 213 25.13 2.37 12.72
C ASP A 213 24.91 2.15 11.21
N ILE A 214 23.79 1.53 10.83
CA ILE A 214 23.42 1.35 9.43
C ILE A 214 23.23 2.70 8.73
N THR A 215 22.54 3.64 9.40
CA THR A 215 22.32 4.99 8.87
C THR A 215 23.67 5.69 8.61
N ASN A 216 24.62 5.54 9.53
CA ASN A 216 25.96 6.11 9.39
C ASN A 216 26.77 5.47 8.25
N LEU A 217 26.59 4.19 7.98
CA LEU A 217 27.17 3.52 6.81
C LEU A 217 26.52 3.94 5.49
N LEU A 218 25.24 4.34 5.51
CA LEU A 218 24.57 4.92 4.36
C LEU A 218 25.00 6.36 4.12
N MET A 219 25.13 7.18 5.20
CA MET A 219 25.53 8.58 5.13
C MET A 219 26.19 9.03 6.43
N ASN A 220 27.43 9.56 6.36
CA ASN A 220 28.17 10.11 7.50
C ASN A 220 28.84 11.45 7.18
N GLU A 221 29.30 12.15 8.21
CA GLU A 221 29.96 13.46 8.09
C GLU A 221 31.26 13.41 7.31
N ASN A 222 31.99 12.28 7.34
CA ASN A 222 33.30 12.14 6.75
C ASN A 222 33.28 11.79 5.25
N HIS A 223 32.10 11.64 4.65
CA HIS A 223 31.94 11.25 3.25
C HIS A 223 32.62 9.91 2.91
N LEU A 224 32.66 8.98 3.86
CA LEU A 224 33.16 7.62 3.70
C LEU A 224 32.02 6.60 3.83
N ASP A 225 30.92 6.89 3.17
CA ASP A 225 29.67 6.17 3.25
C ASP A 225 29.24 5.62 1.89
N LEU A 226 28.18 4.83 1.89
CA LEU A 226 27.63 4.22 0.68
C LEU A 226 27.07 5.27 -0.28
N PHE A 227 26.50 6.38 0.25
CA PHE A 227 25.99 7.46 -0.57
C PHE A 227 27.11 8.11 -1.39
N ASP A 228 28.26 8.41 -0.76
CA ASP A 228 29.45 8.97 -1.46
C ASP A 228 30.02 7.98 -2.49
N LEU A 229 30.03 6.67 -2.19
CA LEU A 229 30.48 5.65 -3.14
C LEU A 229 29.65 5.66 -4.41
N TYR A 230 28.32 5.70 -4.29
CA TYR A 230 27.43 5.78 -5.44
C TYR A 230 27.54 7.12 -6.19
N ALA A 231 27.62 8.25 -5.47
CA ALA A 231 27.81 9.55 -6.09
C ALA A 231 29.12 9.62 -6.88
N SER A 232 30.21 9.07 -6.32
CA SER A 232 31.50 8.99 -6.98
C SER A 232 31.48 8.07 -8.20
N LEU A 233 30.73 6.98 -8.14
CA LEU A 233 30.57 6.06 -9.26
C LEU A 233 29.77 6.73 -10.40
N LEU A 234 28.65 7.40 -10.09
CA LEU A 234 27.89 8.17 -11.06
C LEU A 234 28.74 9.24 -11.75
N TYR A 235 29.57 9.97 -10.97
CA TYR A 235 30.49 10.95 -11.50
C TYR A 235 31.49 10.33 -12.51
N LYS A 236 32.04 9.15 -12.22
CA LYS A 236 33.00 8.44 -13.10
C LYS A 236 32.34 7.91 -14.37
N ILE A 237 31.11 7.38 -14.28
CA ILE A 237 30.37 6.83 -15.42
C ILE A 237 29.88 7.93 -16.34
N GLY A 238 29.46 9.07 -15.77
CA GLY A 238 28.92 10.22 -16.49
C GLY A 238 27.41 10.13 -16.76
N PRO A 239 26.75 11.30 -17.04
CA PRO A 239 25.30 11.40 -17.12
C PRO A 239 24.70 10.71 -18.36
N ASN A 240 25.46 10.58 -19.43
CA ASN A 240 24.99 10.04 -20.71
C ASN A 240 25.06 8.51 -20.82
N HIS A 241 25.49 7.85 -19.74
CA HIS A 241 25.59 6.39 -19.73
C HIS A 241 24.22 5.77 -19.45
N GLN A 242 23.90 4.64 -20.10
CA GLN A 242 22.62 3.96 -19.95
C GLN A 242 22.27 3.60 -18.49
N GLU A 243 23.28 3.34 -17.65
CA GLU A 243 23.12 2.95 -16.25
C GLU A 243 23.08 4.14 -15.27
N SER A 244 23.34 5.36 -15.74
CA SER A 244 23.31 6.56 -14.89
C SER A 244 21.93 6.83 -14.30
N THR A 245 20.87 6.50 -15.02
CA THR A 245 19.49 6.57 -14.54
C THR A 245 19.25 5.60 -13.37
N ALA A 246 19.79 4.38 -13.45
CA ALA A 246 19.67 3.39 -12.37
C ALA A 246 20.45 3.81 -11.12
N LEU A 247 21.64 4.39 -11.29
CA LEU A 247 22.45 4.93 -10.19
C LEU A 247 21.75 6.10 -9.49
N ASN A 248 21.16 7.02 -10.26
CA ASN A 248 20.37 8.13 -9.73
C ASN A 248 19.15 7.64 -8.97
N ALA A 249 18.46 6.62 -9.48
CA ALA A 249 17.32 6.01 -8.78
C ALA A 249 17.73 5.40 -7.45
N THR A 250 18.88 4.71 -7.39
CA THR A 250 19.43 4.15 -6.15
C THR A 250 19.76 5.24 -5.14
N LEU A 251 20.41 6.32 -5.57
CA LEU A 251 20.71 7.47 -4.71
C LEU A 251 19.44 8.13 -4.18
N SER A 252 18.44 8.33 -5.04
CA SER A 252 17.14 8.86 -4.63
C SER A 252 16.44 7.98 -3.60
N THR A 253 16.52 6.67 -3.76
CA THR A 253 15.95 5.72 -2.79
C THR A 253 16.68 5.78 -1.45
N MET A 254 18.03 5.88 -1.46
CA MET A 254 18.81 6.10 -0.23
C MET A 254 18.39 7.38 0.49
N MET A 255 18.21 8.48 -0.25
CA MET A 255 17.75 9.75 0.32
C MET A 255 16.41 9.62 1.05
N ILE A 256 15.45 8.88 0.45
CA ILE A 256 14.14 8.65 1.04
C ILE A 256 14.25 7.81 2.32
N GLN A 257 15.04 6.75 2.27
CA GLN A 257 15.24 5.87 3.43
C GLN A 257 15.85 6.63 4.60
N LEU A 258 16.81 7.49 4.32
CA LEU A 258 17.49 8.29 5.34
C LEU A 258 16.58 9.38 5.93
N GLU A 259 15.80 10.10 5.10
CA GLU A 259 14.90 11.17 5.58
C GLU A 259 13.85 10.67 6.58
N SER A 260 13.43 9.42 6.43
CA SER A 260 12.44 8.80 7.32
C SER A 260 13.01 8.41 8.70
N GLN A 261 14.34 8.44 8.89
CA GLN A 261 14.97 7.96 10.12
C GLN A 261 15.08 9.06 11.19
N PRO A 262 14.64 8.77 12.45
CA PRO A 262 14.80 9.73 13.55
C PRO A 262 16.27 10.01 13.93
N SER A 263 17.15 9.05 13.66
CA SER A 263 18.58 9.11 14.02
C SER A 263 19.42 9.98 13.08
N ILE A 264 18.86 10.43 11.94
CA ILE A 264 19.63 11.24 11.00
C ILE A 264 19.71 12.70 11.46
N ASP A 265 20.90 13.28 11.32
CA ASP A 265 21.09 14.73 11.44
C ASP A 265 20.48 15.42 10.21
N LYS A 266 19.34 16.06 10.41
CA LYS A 266 18.59 16.72 9.32
C LYS A 266 19.38 17.87 8.67
N GLU A 267 20.27 18.53 9.40
CA GLU A 267 21.09 19.61 8.84
C GLU A 267 22.21 19.01 7.97
N MET A 268 22.91 17.99 8.46
CA MET A 268 23.90 17.24 7.68
C MET A 268 23.27 16.65 6.42
N TYR A 269 22.08 16.05 6.54
CA TYR A 269 21.33 15.51 5.41
C TYR A 269 21.06 16.57 4.33
N ARG A 270 20.55 17.75 4.72
CA ARG A 270 20.28 18.86 3.79
C ARG A 270 21.54 19.35 3.09
N GLN A 271 22.63 19.49 3.84
CA GLN A 271 23.92 19.90 3.29
C GLN A 271 24.45 18.87 2.27
N ARG A 272 24.41 17.59 2.59
CA ARG A 272 24.81 16.50 1.69
C ARG A 272 23.98 16.48 0.41
N ILE A 273 22.69 16.67 0.50
CA ILE A 273 21.80 16.72 -0.65
C ILE A 273 22.07 17.94 -1.52
N ALA A 274 22.32 19.10 -0.93
CA ALA A 274 22.69 20.32 -1.66
C ALA A 274 24.03 20.15 -2.40
N GLU A 275 25.04 19.56 -1.74
CA GLU A 275 26.34 19.25 -2.36
C GLU A 275 26.21 18.24 -3.50
N PHE A 276 25.38 17.22 -3.33
CA PHE A 276 25.13 16.23 -4.37
C PHE A 276 24.44 16.83 -5.59
N ARG A 277 23.40 17.64 -5.39
CA ARG A 277 22.74 18.40 -6.47
C ARG A 277 23.71 19.25 -7.24
N LYS A 278 24.57 20.00 -6.53
CA LYS A 278 25.61 20.82 -7.14
C LYS A 278 26.62 19.98 -7.94
N LYS A 279 27.00 18.79 -7.46
CA LYS A 279 27.86 17.87 -8.21
C LYS A 279 27.17 17.33 -9.48
N LEU A 280 25.87 17.04 -9.43
CA LEU A 280 25.11 16.63 -10.61
C LEU A 280 25.04 17.74 -11.66
N GLU A 281 24.87 19.01 -11.25
CA GLU A 281 24.86 20.16 -12.15
C GLU A 281 26.19 20.27 -12.93
N THR A 282 27.32 20.06 -12.23
CA THR A 282 28.66 20.11 -12.88
C THR A 282 28.92 18.95 -13.83
N ILE A 283 28.26 17.81 -13.66
CA ILE A 283 28.32 16.66 -14.58
C ILE A 283 27.57 16.99 -15.88
N GLY A 284 26.48 17.77 -15.78
CA GLY A 284 25.65 18.20 -16.95
C GLY A 284 26.35 19.22 -17.86
N GLU A 285 27.30 20.00 -17.34
CA GLU A 285 28.03 21.04 -18.13
C GLU A 285 29.08 20.47 -19.09
N GLY A 286 29.43 19.20 -19.01
CA GLY A 286 30.48 18.55 -19.82
C GLY A 286 30.01 17.71 -21.02
N GLY A 287 28.73 17.59 -21.27
CA GLY A 287 28.17 16.83 -22.38
C GLY A 287 27.09 17.62 -23.10
N GLU A 288 27.17 17.73 -24.42
CA GLU A 288 26.07 18.20 -25.27
C GLU A 288 24.88 17.21 -25.16
N GLY A 289 24.28 17.12 -23.97
CA GLY A 289 22.94 16.58 -23.77
C GLY A 289 21.97 17.72 -24.07
N GLU A 290 20.98 17.48 -24.92
CA GLU A 290 19.90 18.41 -25.21
C GLU A 290 19.38 19.05 -23.92
N THR A 291 19.85 20.25 -23.61
CA THR A 291 19.24 21.13 -22.63
C THR A 291 17.78 21.30 -23.02
N ALA A 292 16.86 21.01 -22.10
CA ALA A 292 15.47 21.35 -22.30
C ALA A 292 15.42 22.83 -22.73
N ASN A 293 14.89 23.07 -23.90
CA ASN A 293 14.88 24.40 -24.52
C ASN A 293 14.12 25.31 -23.54
N VAL A 294 14.70 26.44 -23.14
CA VAL A 294 14.07 27.40 -22.22
C VAL A 294 12.70 27.86 -22.75
N ASP A 295 12.52 27.82 -24.08
CA ASP A 295 11.25 28.11 -24.73
C ASP A 295 10.16 27.05 -24.48
N ASP A 296 10.53 25.77 -24.23
CA ASP A 296 9.57 24.69 -23.95
C ASP A 296 8.95 24.82 -22.54
N VAL A 297 9.64 25.48 -21.61
CA VAL A 297 9.18 25.68 -20.24
C VAL A 297 8.31 26.93 -20.10
N ALA A 298 8.44 27.91 -21.01
CA ALA A 298 7.61 29.10 -21.02
C ALA A 298 6.11 28.77 -21.16
N ASP A 299 5.78 27.70 -21.89
CA ASP A 299 4.40 27.22 -22.01
C ASP A 299 3.87 26.65 -20.68
N VAL A 300 4.73 26.03 -19.86
CA VAL A 300 4.34 25.48 -18.56
C VAL A 300 4.16 26.60 -17.52
N ALA A 301 4.95 27.65 -17.57
CA ALA A 301 4.80 28.82 -16.71
C ALA A 301 3.41 29.49 -16.85
N ASN A 302 2.82 29.40 -18.02
CA ASN A 302 1.49 29.93 -18.31
C ASN A 302 0.38 28.85 -18.33
N SER A 303 0.66 27.64 -17.85
CA SER A 303 -0.24 26.48 -17.96
C SER A 303 -1.64 26.74 -17.40
N MET A 304 -1.75 27.42 -16.27
CA MET A 304 -3.05 27.78 -15.67
C MET A 304 -3.93 28.56 -16.62
N ASN A 305 -3.39 29.62 -17.21
CA ASN A 305 -4.15 30.44 -18.16
C ASN A 305 -4.50 29.67 -19.43
N ALA A 306 -3.55 28.92 -19.98
CA ALA A 306 -3.77 28.10 -21.18
C ALA A 306 -4.87 27.06 -20.97
N ILE A 307 -4.86 26.33 -19.83
CA ILE A 307 -5.86 25.32 -19.49
C ILE A 307 -7.24 25.95 -19.32
N LEU A 308 -7.34 27.01 -18.52
CA LEU A 308 -8.63 27.65 -18.21
C LEU A 308 -9.25 28.33 -19.47
N THR A 309 -8.42 28.96 -20.30
CA THR A 309 -8.85 29.53 -21.58
C THR A 309 -9.30 28.44 -22.56
N TYR A 310 -8.54 27.36 -22.65
CA TYR A 310 -8.92 26.21 -23.48
C TYR A 310 -10.22 25.58 -23.02
N ALA A 311 -10.40 25.37 -21.73
CA ALA A 311 -11.61 24.75 -21.16
C ALA A 311 -12.85 25.67 -21.24
N GLU A 312 -12.69 26.94 -21.51
CA GLU A 312 -13.78 27.95 -21.55
C GLU A 312 -14.63 27.93 -20.27
N VAL A 313 -13.95 27.88 -19.12
CA VAL A 313 -14.63 27.90 -17.83
C VAL A 313 -15.12 29.33 -17.51
N ASP A 314 -16.20 29.40 -16.73
CA ASP A 314 -16.69 30.68 -16.24
C ASP A 314 -15.66 31.37 -15.33
N ALA A 315 -15.78 32.70 -15.23
CA ALA A 315 -14.83 33.52 -14.48
C ALA A 315 -14.75 33.17 -12.98
N GLU A 316 -15.85 32.73 -12.39
CA GLU A 316 -15.93 32.35 -10.98
C GLU A 316 -15.15 31.05 -10.73
N THR A 317 -15.41 30.01 -11.53
CA THR A 317 -14.67 28.73 -11.47
C THR A 317 -13.18 28.93 -11.75
N ALA A 318 -12.84 29.77 -12.75
CA ALA A 318 -11.44 30.08 -13.06
C ALA A 318 -10.73 30.78 -11.88
N ALA A 319 -11.36 31.77 -11.26
CA ALA A 319 -10.81 32.49 -10.12
C ALA A 319 -10.66 31.56 -8.91
N ALA A 320 -11.67 30.75 -8.62
CA ALA A 320 -11.64 29.79 -7.50
C ALA A 320 -10.53 28.74 -7.67
N PHE A 321 -10.32 28.24 -8.90
CA PHE A 321 -9.25 27.27 -9.16
C PHE A 321 -7.86 27.89 -8.96
N ARG A 322 -7.61 29.08 -9.53
CA ARG A 322 -6.37 29.83 -9.35
C ARG A 322 -6.08 30.10 -7.87
N GLU A 323 -7.05 30.61 -7.13
CA GLU A 323 -6.92 30.91 -5.72
C GLU A 323 -6.60 29.66 -4.90
N SER A 324 -7.30 28.57 -5.17
CA SER A 324 -7.10 27.30 -4.45
C SER A 324 -5.72 26.69 -4.72
N VAL A 325 -5.25 26.69 -5.97
CA VAL A 325 -3.90 26.22 -6.33
C VAL A 325 -2.83 27.12 -5.72
N THR A 326 -3.00 28.44 -5.75
CA THR A 326 -2.08 29.39 -5.13
C THR A 326 -1.97 29.20 -3.61
N LYS A 327 -3.10 28.93 -2.93
CA LYS A 327 -3.09 28.59 -1.50
C LYS A 327 -2.36 27.28 -1.25
N PHE A 328 -2.58 26.28 -2.08
CA PHE A 328 -1.89 24.98 -1.99
C PHE A 328 -0.39 25.13 -2.20
N ALA A 329 0.04 25.93 -3.18
CA ALA A 329 1.45 26.20 -3.44
C ALA A 329 2.18 26.82 -2.24
N LYS A 330 1.50 27.68 -1.48
CA LYS A 330 2.05 28.35 -0.28
C LYS A 330 2.07 27.48 0.97
N MET A 331 1.46 26.28 0.95
CA MET A 331 1.49 25.38 2.09
C MET A 331 2.89 24.82 2.32
N THR A 332 3.34 24.87 3.56
CA THR A 332 4.65 24.30 3.98
C THR A 332 4.61 22.77 3.93
N ASP A 333 3.52 22.19 4.41
CA ASP A 333 3.26 20.74 4.30
C ASP A 333 2.06 20.49 3.39
N LYS A 334 2.35 20.01 2.17
CA LYS A 334 1.33 19.66 1.16
C LYS A 334 0.44 18.49 1.58
N ASN A 335 0.91 17.67 2.51
CA ASN A 335 0.25 16.47 3.00
C ASN A 335 -0.36 16.64 4.39
N ALA A 336 -0.38 17.88 4.92
CA ALA A 336 -0.98 18.17 6.22
C ALA A 336 -2.38 17.55 6.36
N SER A 337 -2.65 16.98 7.52
CA SER A 337 -3.90 16.26 7.80
C SER A 337 -4.98 17.12 8.49
N ASP A 338 -4.65 18.39 8.78
CA ASP A 338 -5.62 19.31 9.39
C ASP A 338 -6.84 19.55 8.49
N ASP A 339 -7.94 20.00 9.10
CA ASP A 339 -9.21 20.21 8.40
C ASP A 339 -9.14 21.27 7.30
N ALA A 340 -8.29 22.28 7.45
CA ALA A 340 -8.15 23.36 6.47
C ALA A 340 -7.44 22.85 5.21
N ALA A 341 -6.32 22.15 5.38
CA ALA A 341 -5.57 21.51 4.29
C ALA A 341 -6.42 20.48 3.55
N ARG A 342 -7.17 19.66 4.30
CA ARG A 342 -8.07 18.67 3.73
C ARG A 342 -9.19 19.32 2.90
N LYS A 343 -9.84 20.36 3.41
CA LYS A 343 -10.87 21.11 2.67
C LYS A 343 -10.30 21.76 1.41
N LEU A 344 -9.10 22.31 1.48
CA LEU A 344 -8.42 22.90 0.31
C LEU A 344 -8.18 21.85 -0.78
N ARG A 345 -7.61 20.69 -0.45
CA ARG A 345 -7.41 19.60 -1.44
C ARG A 345 -8.72 19.10 -2.04
N LEU A 346 -9.78 18.98 -1.26
CA LEU A 346 -11.12 18.61 -1.76
C LEU A 346 -11.68 19.68 -2.71
N SER A 347 -11.49 20.96 -2.39
CA SER A 347 -11.90 22.08 -3.25
C SER A 347 -11.16 22.04 -4.59
N ILE A 348 -9.84 21.91 -4.55
CA ILE A 348 -9.02 21.78 -5.77
C ILE A 348 -9.47 20.59 -6.61
N THR A 349 -9.69 19.44 -5.98
CA THR A 349 -10.12 18.23 -6.68
C THR A 349 -11.46 18.44 -7.40
N LYS A 350 -12.43 19.08 -6.73
CA LYS A 350 -13.74 19.39 -7.33
C LYS A 350 -13.61 20.34 -8.52
N LEU A 351 -12.82 21.41 -8.36
CA LEU A 351 -12.58 22.38 -9.43
C LEU A 351 -11.82 21.76 -10.61
N PHE A 352 -10.82 20.91 -10.32
CA PHE A 352 -10.10 20.16 -11.34
C PHE A 352 -11.06 19.33 -12.20
N TYR A 353 -12.03 18.62 -11.60
CA TYR A 353 -12.97 17.81 -12.37
C TYR A 353 -13.87 18.66 -13.25
N GLN A 354 -14.30 19.83 -12.79
CA GLN A 354 -15.10 20.76 -13.59
C GLN A 354 -14.33 21.29 -14.81
N VAL A 355 -13.06 21.67 -14.60
CA VAL A 355 -12.18 22.12 -15.68
C VAL A 355 -11.88 20.97 -16.65
N TYR A 356 -11.61 19.79 -16.11
CA TYR A 356 -11.30 18.59 -16.92
C TYR A 356 -12.48 18.21 -17.82
N GLU A 357 -13.70 18.17 -17.31
CA GLU A 357 -14.90 17.83 -18.05
C GLU A 357 -15.08 18.81 -19.24
N LYS A 358 -14.99 20.12 -18.99
CA LYS A 358 -15.11 21.14 -20.04
C LYS A 358 -13.99 21.06 -21.09
N ALA A 359 -12.74 20.93 -20.64
CA ALA A 359 -11.59 20.77 -21.53
C ALA A 359 -11.70 19.50 -22.39
N PHE A 360 -12.15 18.38 -21.80
CA PHE A 360 -12.37 17.14 -22.52
C PHE A 360 -13.43 17.27 -23.61
N VAL A 361 -14.59 17.85 -23.31
CA VAL A 361 -15.67 18.09 -24.29
C VAL A 361 -15.15 18.89 -25.49
N LYS A 362 -14.28 19.88 -25.26
CA LYS A 362 -13.67 20.65 -26.34
C LYS A 362 -12.67 19.80 -27.11
N SER A 363 -11.83 19.04 -26.44
CA SER A 363 -10.78 18.23 -27.06
C SER A 363 -11.31 17.15 -28.01
N ILE A 364 -12.48 16.58 -27.73
CA ILE A 364 -13.09 15.58 -28.63
C ILE A 364 -13.72 16.16 -29.86
N LYS A 365 -14.10 17.46 -29.82
CA LYS A 365 -14.63 18.19 -31.02
C LYS A 365 -13.52 18.54 -32.01
N ASP A 366 -12.35 18.92 -31.47
CA ASP A 366 -11.16 19.24 -32.28
C ASP A 366 -9.89 18.67 -31.63
N PRO A 367 -9.60 17.37 -31.86
CA PRO A 367 -8.43 16.72 -31.22
C PRO A 367 -7.07 17.30 -31.71
N SER A 368 -7.05 17.95 -32.86
CA SER A 368 -5.82 18.51 -33.46
C SER A 368 -5.38 19.81 -32.80
N SER A 369 -6.30 20.55 -32.19
CA SER A 369 -6.04 21.85 -31.55
C SER A 369 -5.71 21.77 -30.08
N VAL A 370 -5.54 20.58 -29.49
CA VAL A 370 -5.27 20.43 -28.05
C VAL A 370 -3.86 20.88 -27.71
N PRO A 371 -3.68 21.97 -26.95
CA PRO A 371 -2.35 22.44 -26.55
C PRO A 371 -1.61 21.40 -25.70
N LYS A 372 -0.29 21.41 -25.79
CA LYS A 372 0.56 20.43 -25.10
C LYS A 372 0.39 20.47 -23.58
N VAL A 373 0.25 21.65 -22.98
CA VAL A 373 -0.05 21.83 -21.54
C VAL A 373 -1.43 21.26 -21.14
N VAL A 374 -2.41 21.29 -22.04
CA VAL A 374 -3.73 20.66 -21.81
C VAL A 374 -3.64 19.14 -21.87
N LYS A 375 -2.79 18.58 -22.75
CA LYS A 375 -2.48 17.15 -22.74
C LYS A 375 -1.78 16.72 -21.44
N MET A 376 -0.87 17.56 -20.91
CA MET A 376 -0.26 17.35 -19.61
C MET A 376 -1.34 17.31 -18.50
N PHE A 377 -2.24 18.28 -18.51
CA PHE A 377 -3.36 18.34 -17.58
C PHE A 377 -4.25 17.09 -17.62
N PHE A 378 -4.53 16.57 -18.81
CA PHE A 378 -5.30 15.33 -18.97
C PHE A 378 -4.60 14.09 -18.42
N ASN A 379 -3.29 14.00 -18.58
CA ASN A 379 -2.56 12.76 -18.32
C ASN A 379 -1.81 12.75 -16.98
N PHE A 380 -1.41 13.91 -16.48
CA PHE A 380 -0.58 14.04 -15.27
C PHE A 380 -1.26 14.81 -14.13
N GLY A 381 -2.40 15.45 -14.39
CA GLY A 381 -2.99 16.43 -13.49
C GLY A 381 -2.49 17.85 -13.77
N TYR A 382 -2.80 18.80 -12.88
CA TYR A 382 -2.29 20.17 -13.02
C TYR A 382 -0.79 20.20 -12.69
N VAL A 383 -0.01 20.65 -13.62
CA VAL A 383 1.45 20.81 -13.50
C VAL A 383 1.79 22.29 -13.53
N ASP A 384 2.52 22.75 -12.52
CA ASP A 384 3.02 24.11 -12.39
C ASP A 384 4.51 24.04 -12.07
N GLU A 385 5.34 24.87 -12.70
CA GLU A 385 6.79 24.81 -12.51
C GLU A 385 7.22 25.08 -11.06
N ASN A 386 6.47 25.95 -10.34
CA ASN A 386 6.78 26.27 -8.94
C ASN A 386 6.43 25.12 -7.97
N LEU A 387 5.53 24.23 -8.36
CA LEU A 387 5.12 23.07 -7.57
C LEU A 387 5.86 21.79 -8.00
N ALA A 388 6.06 21.65 -9.29
CA ALA A 388 6.70 20.47 -9.86
C ALA A 388 8.24 20.55 -9.87
N GLY A 389 8.79 21.75 -9.84
CA GLY A 389 10.17 22.02 -10.19
C GLY A 389 10.38 22.07 -11.71
N LEU A 390 11.35 22.86 -12.15
CA LEU A 390 11.63 23.09 -13.57
C LEU A 390 11.93 21.80 -14.34
N GLU A 391 12.76 20.94 -13.77
CA GLU A 391 13.18 19.68 -14.38
C GLU A 391 12.02 18.71 -14.59
N ASN A 392 11.17 18.51 -13.56
CA ASN A 392 10.01 17.66 -13.67
C ASN A 392 9.00 18.21 -14.68
N ALA A 393 8.77 19.52 -14.67
CA ALA A 393 7.89 20.18 -15.62
C ALA A 393 8.37 20.01 -17.07
N ALA A 394 9.65 20.21 -17.32
CA ALA A 394 10.28 20.00 -18.63
C ALA A 394 10.22 18.53 -19.08
N TYR A 395 10.49 17.59 -18.16
CA TYR A 395 10.39 16.17 -18.44
C TYR A 395 8.95 15.79 -18.85
N LEU A 396 7.94 16.20 -18.07
CA LEU A 396 6.55 15.92 -18.36
C LEU A 396 6.10 16.54 -19.69
N TYR A 397 6.57 17.77 -19.98
CA TYR A 397 6.31 18.44 -21.24
C TYR A 397 6.92 17.67 -22.43
N LYS A 398 8.13 17.13 -22.27
CA LYS A 398 8.82 16.34 -23.31
C LYS A 398 8.08 15.02 -23.63
N ILE A 399 7.62 14.30 -22.59
CA ILE A 399 7.05 12.95 -22.75
C ILE A 399 5.56 12.92 -23.08
N VAL A 400 4.82 14.01 -22.90
CA VAL A 400 3.33 13.99 -22.97
C VAL A 400 2.76 13.52 -24.30
N ASP A 401 3.48 13.72 -25.39
CA ASP A 401 3.08 13.23 -26.73
C ASP A 401 3.54 11.79 -27.02
N LYS A 402 4.38 11.21 -26.16
CA LYS A 402 4.97 9.88 -26.32
C LYS A 402 4.80 9.06 -25.04
N LEU A 403 3.59 9.03 -24.52
CA LEU A 403 3.32 8.26 -23.30
C LEU A 403 3.56 6.76 -23.53
N PRO A 404 4.15 6.06 -22.57
CA PRO A 404 4.45 4.63 -22.69
C PRO A 404 3.21 3.76 -22.44
N THR A 405 2.03 4.21 -22.89
CA THR A 405 0.77 3.47 -22.86
C THR A 405 0.59 2.70 -24.16
N ASP A 406 -0.19 1.65 -24.15
CA ASP A 406 -0.57 0.88 -25.32
C ASP A 406 -2.01 0.32 -25.16
N PRO A 407 -3.01 0.98 -25.77
CA PRO A 407 -4.38 0.48 -25.75
C PRO A 407 -4.56 -0.95 -26.30
N LYS A 408 -3.65 -1.42 -27.19
CA LYS A 408 -3.68 -2.80 -27.69
C LYS A 408 -3.28 -3.79 -26.59
N ARG A 409 -2.40 -3.40 -25.68
CA ARG A 409 -2.03 -4.15 -24.47
C ARG A 409 -2.93 -3.83 -23.27
N LYS A 410 -4.06 -3.14 -23.50
CA LYS A 410 -5.06 -2.77 -22.48
C LYS A 410 -4.53 -1.83 -21.40
N VAL A 411 -3.56 -1.00 -21.71
CA VAL A 411 -3.04 0.05 -20.81
C VAL A 411 -3.38 1.40 -21.43
N TYR A 412 -4.17 2.18 -20.71
CA TYR A 412 -4.75 3.46 -21.16
C TYR A 412 -4.38 4.56 -20.18
N THR A 413 -4.10 5.78 -20.65
CA THR A 413 -4.30 6.95 -19.79
C THR A 413 -5.81 7.15 -19.57
N VAL A 414 -6.18 7.88 -18.53
CA VAL A 414 -7.59 8.22 -18.31
C VAL A 414 -8.21 8.96 -19.51
N TYR A 415 -7.42 9.81 -20.17
CA TYR A 415 -7.85 10.51 -21.40
C TYR A 415 -8.12 9.53 -22.53
N GLU A 416 -7.18 8.62 -22.82
CA GLU A 416 -7.37 7.57 -23.86
C GLU A 416 -8.56 6.67 -23.54
N TRP A 417 -8.81 6.38 -22.27
CA TRP A 417 -9.95 5.62 -21.82
C TRP A 417 -11.28 6.32 -22.15
N PHE A 418 -11.39 7.62 -21.83
CA PHE A 418 -12.59 8.39 -22.15
C PHE A 418 -12.78 8.54 -23.67
N VAL A 419 -11.71 8.73 -24.44
CA VAL A 419 -11.77 8.73 -25.90
C VAL A 419 -12.23 7.37 -26.44
N ALA A 420 -11.82 6.26 -25.83
CA ALA A 420 -12.27 4.92 -26.23
C ALA A 420 -13.78 4.72 -26.01
N ILE A 421 -14.32 5.26 -24.91
CA ILE A 421 -15.78 5.25 -24.64
C ILE A 421 -16.49 6.14 -25.66
N TYR A 422 -16.02 7.36 -25.88
CA TYR A 422 -16.61 8.27 -26.85
C TYR A 422 -16.68 7.66 -28.27
N LYS A 423 -15.67 6.90 -28.66
CA LYS A 423 -15.61 6.18 -29.96
C LYS A 423 -16.38 4.85 -29.96
N GLY A 424 -17.11 4.53 -28.89
CA GLY A 424 -17.87 3.29 -28.77
C GLY A 424 -17.02 2.01 -28.68
N LYS A 425 -15.69 2.14 -28.46
CA LYS A 425 -14.78 0.99 -28.30
C LYS A 425 -14.86 0.36 -26.92
N LYS A 426 -15.30 1.11 -25.93
CA LYS A 426 -15.53 0.70 -24.56
C LYS A 426 -16.89 1.20 -24.11
N ALA A 427 -17.54 0.45 -23.22
CA ALA A 427 -18.76 0.89 -22.54
C ALA A 427 -18.39 1.63 -21.25
N PRO A 428 -19.22 2.56 -20.75
CA PRO A 428 -19.03 3.16 -19.43
C PRO A 428 -18.99 2.12 -18.31
N SER A 429 -18.30 2.43 -17.24
CA SER A 429 -18.28 1.61 -16.01
C SER A 429 -19.61 1.73 -15.27
N ARG A 430 -19.90 0.76 -14.40
CA ARG A 430 -21.00 0.90 -13.45
C ARG A 430 -20.63 1.95 -12.38
N ASN A 431 -21.62 2.66 -11.87
CA ASN A 431 -21.43 3.60 -10.79
C ASN A 431 -21.23 2.89 -9.44
N GLU A 432 -21.05 3.65 -8.38
CA GLU A 432 -20.87 3.12 -7.02
C GLU A 432 -22.07 2.31 -6.48
N PHE A 433 -23.25 2.48 -7.08
CA PHE A 433 -24.47 1.71 -6.77
C PHE A 433 -24.66 0.49 -7.69
N ASP A 434 -23.63 0.10 -8.44
CA ASP A 434 -23.63 -1.01 -9.40
C ASP A 434 -24.62 -0.84 -10.57
N ALA A 435 -25.06 0.41 -10.84
CA ALA A 435 -25.92 0.74 -11.97
C ALA A 435 -25.09 1.04 -13.22
N ASP A 436 -25.41 0.38 -14.34
CA ASP A 436 -24.89 0.73 -15.66
C ASP A 436 -25.56 2.01 -16.18
N PHE A 437 -25.01 2.58 -17.25
CA PHE A 437 -25.52 3.83 -17.81
C PHE A 437 -27.01 3.80 -18.19
N PRO A 438 -27.53 2.74 -18.86
CA PRO A 438 -28.96 2.64 -19.12
C PRO A 438 -29.82 2.54 -17.84
N THR A 439 -29.35 1.85 -16.82
CA THR A 439 -30.04 1.74 -15.53
C THR A 439 -30.06 3.10 -14.82
N PHE A 440 -28.92 3.79 -14.80
CA PHE A 440 -28.81 5.14 -14.25
C PHE A 440 -29.81 6.11 -14.93
N LEU A 441 -29.92 6.11 -16.27
CA LEU A 441 -30.88 6.95 -16.98
C LEU A 441 -32.33 6.61 -16.60
N ARG A 442 -32.67 5.33 -16.46
CA ARG A 442 -34.01 4.91 -15.99
C ARG A 442 -34.31 5.41 -14.58
N GLU A 443 -33.34 5.36 -13.68
CA GLU A 443 -33.47 5.92 -12.32
C GLU A 443 -33.68 7.44 -12.36
N GLN A 444 -32.91 8.17 -13.19
CA GLN A 444 -33.08 9.62 -13.35
C GLN A 444 -34.49 9.96 -13.86
N LYS A 445 -35.02 9.17 -14.78
CA LYS A 445 -36.40 9.33 -15.26
C LYS A 445 -37.43 9.01 -14.18
N MET A 446 -37.24 7.93 -13.44
CA MET A 446 -38.15 7.57 -12.32
C MET A 446 -38.18 8.64 -11.25
N ASN A 447 -37.06 9.32 -11.00
CA ASN A 447 -36.91 10.42 -10.06
C ASN A 447 -37.44 11.77 -10.64
N GLY A 448 -37.90 11.82 -11.87
CA GLY A 448 -38.40 13.03 -12.53
C GLY A 448 -37.31 14.02 -12.97
N ASN A 449 -36.04 13.62 -12.96
CA ASN A 449 -34.91 14.49 -13.33
C ASN A 449 -34.75 14.62 -14.85
N ILE A 450 -35.23 13.65 -15.60
CA ILE A 450 -35.21 13.63 -17.09
C ILE A 450 -36.55 13.11 -17.62
N THR A 451 -36.88 13.50 -18.87
CA THR A 451 -38.05 12.97 -19.58
C THR A 451 -37.75 11.64 -20.29
N ALA A 452 -38.80 10.94 -20.76
CA ALA A 452 -38.63 9.73 -21.58
C ALA A 452 -37.94 10.04 -22.93
N ALA A 453 -38.15 11.25 -23.46
CA ALA A 453 -37.46 11.71 -24.68
C ALA A 453 -35.98 11.97 -24.42
N ASP A 454 -35.64 12.54 -23.27
CA ASP A 454 -34.25 12.74 -22.85
C ASP A 454 -33.54 11.41 -22.63
N GLU A 455 -34.18 10.45 -21.94
CA GLU A 455 -33.63 9.09 -21.76
C GLU A 455 -33.24 8.45 -23.11
N ALA A 456 -34.17 8.47 -24.07
CA ALA A 456 -33.95 7.89 -25.39
C ALA A 456 -32.81 8.59 -26.18
N ARG A 457 -32.70 9.91 -26.04
CA ARG A 457 -31.62 10.71 -26.65
C ARG A 457 -30.28 10.42 -25.98
N MET A 458 -30.18 10.52 -24.66
CA MET A 458 -28.96 10.40 -23.90
C MET A 458 -28.38 8.97 -23.96
N GLN A 459 -29.25 7.94 -24.04
CA GLN A 459 -28.81 6.55 -24.08
C GLN A 459 -27.85 6.25 -25.24
N ASN A 460 -28.03 6.92 -26.39
CA ASN A 460 -27.24 6.74 -27.60
C ASN A 460 -26.22 7.86 -27.84
N ASP A 461 -26.16 8.85 -26.93
CA ASP A 461 -25.21 9.96 -27.04
C ASP A 461 -23.84 9.54 -26.48
N PRO A 462 -22.78 9.43 -27.31
CA PRO A 462 -21.44 9.08 -26.83
C PRO A 462 -20.88 10.06 -25.81
N LEU A 463 -21.27 11.34 -25.90
CA LEU A 463 -20.81 12.35 -24.98
C LEU A 463 -21.40 12.12 -23.59
N GLU A 464 -22.69 11.86 -23.47
CA GLU A 464 -23.36 11.58 -22.19
C GLU A 464 -22.77 10.30 -21.53
N GLN A 465 -22.41 9.31 -22.32
CA GLN A 465 -21.74 8.10 -21.82
C GLN A 465 -20.38 8.41 -21.21
N VAL A 466 -19.59 9.27 -21.83
CA VAL A 466 -18.28 9.68 -21.30
C VAL A 466 -18.45 10.57 -20.07
N LEU A 467 -19.38 11.50 -20.08
CA LEU A 467 -19.65 12.36 -18.92
C LEU A 467 -20.08 11.55 -17.68
N PHE A 468 -20.88 10.50 -17.91
CA PHE A 468 -21.21 9.53 -16.86
C PHE A 468 -19.95 8.86 -16.30
N GLU A 469 -19.05 8.38 -17.16
CA GLU A 469 -17.80 7.75 -16.74
C GLU A 469 -16.90 8.72 -15.95
N ILE A 470 -16.71 9.96 -16.44
CA ILE A 470 -15.90 11.00 -15.78
C ILE A 470 -16.41 11.24 -14.37
N ARG A 471 -17.73 11.46 -14.23
CA ARG A 471 -18.38 11.79 -12.95
C ARG A 471 -18.33 10.64 -11.94
N ASN A 472 -18.25 9.39 -12.40
CA ASN A 472 -18.16 8.23 -11.52
C ASN A 472 -16.70 7.85 -11.20
N MET A 473 -15.80 7.97 -12.16
CA MET A 473 -14.41 7.51 -12.03
C MET A 473 -13.59 8.45 -11.14
N PHE A 474 -13.64 9.75 -11.36
CA PHE A 474 -12.82 10.69 -10.61
C PHE A 474 -13.05 10.72 -9.10
N PRO A 475 -14.27 10.64 -8.54
CA PRO A 475 -14.45 10.53 -7.09
C PRO A 475 -13.78 9.31 -6.48
N SER A 476 -13.60 8.22 -7.24
CA SER A 476 -12.94 6.99 -6.79
C SER A 476 -11.42 7.13 -6.64
N VAL A 477 -10.81 8.14 -7.29
CA VAL A 477 -9.36 8.38 -7.25
C VAL A 477 -8.84 8.69 -5.84
N ASN A 478 -9.69 9.21 -4.95
CA ASN A 478 -9.33 9.42 -3.54
C ASN A 478 -8.81 8.14 -2.84
N LYS A 479 -9.19 6.95 -3.34
CA LYS A 479 -8.78 5.66 -2.79
C LYS A 479 -7.40 5.22 -3.25
N ILE A 480 -6.83 5.85 -4.27
CA ILE A 480 -5.51 5.52 -4.84
C ILE A 480 -4.44 6.58 -4.56
N SER A 481 -4.77 7.58 -3.75
CA SER A 481 -3.86 8.67 -3.42
C SER A 481 -2.63 8.20 -2.64
N PHE A 482 -1.63 9.05 -2.64
CA PHE A 482 -0.34 8.81 -2.01
C PHE A 482 -0.42 8.63 -0.49
N GLY A 483 0.14 7.54 0.03
CA GLY A 483 0.42 7.31 1.44
C GLY A 483 -0.74 7.55 2.41
N ARG A 484 -0.47 8.31 3.47
CA ARG A 484 -1.44 8.73 4.50
C ARG A 484 -2.24 9.97 4.10
N VAL A 485 -2.11 10.45 2.88
CA VAL A 485 -2.87 11.59 2.39
C VAL A 485 -4.35 11.26 2.47
N LEU A 486 -5.07 12.04 3.26
CA LEU A 486 -6.49 11.84 3.54
C LEU A 486 -7.40 12.25 2.38
N SER A 487 -6.86 12.97 1.40
CA SER A 487 -7.60 13.42 0.23
C SER A 487 -6.67 13.53 -0.97
N PHE A 488 -7.13 13.04 -2.11
CA PHE A 488 -6.47 13.19 -3.39
C PHE A 488 -6.43 14.68 -3.79
N CYS A 489 -5.34 15.08 -4.43
CA CYS A 489 -5.21 16.38 -5.07
C CYS A 489 -4.54 16.19 -6.44
N PRO A 490 -5.22 16.48 -7.56
CA PRO A 490 -4.69 16.28 -8.90
C PRO A 490 -3.76 17.42 -9.33
N VAL A 491 -2.90 17.83 -8.41
CA VAL A 491 -1.84 18.82 -8.63
C VAL A 491 -0.52 18.12 -8.45
N PHE A 492 0.29 18.10 -9.49
CA PHE A 492 1.62 17.52 -9.42
C PHE A 492 2.52 18.40 -8.55
N SER A 493 3.09 17.80 -7.53
CA SER A 493 4.02 18.51 -6.62
C SER A 493 5.28 17.66 -6.45
N GLU A 494 6.45 18.28 -6.59
CA GLU A 494 7.74 17.66 -6.34
C GLU A 494 7.80 16.99 -4.96
N HIS A 495 7.16 17.60 -3.97
CA HIS A 495 7.05 17.05 -2.62
C HIS A 495 6.41 15.64 -2.55
N ASN A 496 5.59 15.28 -3.53
CA ASN A 496 4.94 13.96 -3.59
C ASN A 496 5.72 12.93 -4.41
N VAL A 497 6.81 13.34 -5.03
CA VAL A 497 7.64 12.46 -5.87
C VAL A 497 8.82 11.98 -5.06
N LEU A 498 8.77 10.73 -4.64
CA LEU A 498 9.78 10.09 -3.78
C LEU A 498 10.79 9.23 -4.56
N LYS A 499 10.63 9.15 -5.89
CA LYS A 499 11.53 8.45 -6.82
C LYS A 499 11.80 9.35 -8.00
N ASP A 500 12.79 8.98 -8.84
CA ASP A 500 12.91 9.62 -10.14
C ASP A 500 11.60 9.47 -10.93
N LEU A 501 11.26 10.51 -11.67
CA LEU A 501 9.95 10.56 -12.31
C LEU A 501 9.80 9.50 -13.41
N GLU A 502 10.86 9.20 -14.15
CA GLU A 502 10.89 8.17 -15.19
C GLU A 502 10.69 6.76 -14.60
N GLY A 503 11.40 6.44 -13.50
CA GLY A 503 11.24 5.17 -12.80
C GLY A 503 9.85 4.98 -12.21
N SER A 504 9.20 6.07 -11.77
CA SER A 504 7.85 6.04 -11.21
C SER A 504 6.75 5.97 -12.27
N LEU A 505 7.03 6.35 -13.53
CA LEU A 505 6.06 6.33 -14.62
C LEU A 505 5.64 4.89 -14.96
N VAL A 506 4.34 4.64 -14.94
CA VAL A 506 3.76 3.35 -15.31
C VAL A 506 3.72 3.22 -16.84
N SER A 507 4.34 2.17 -17.37
CA SER A 507 4.33 1.86 -18.80
C SER A 507 3.57 0.55 -19.09
N ALA A 508 3.15 0.38 -20.35
CA ALA A 508 2.53 -0.85 -20.80
C ALA A 508 3.47 -2.06 -20.62
N GLU A 509 4.76 -1.87 -20.78
CA GLU A 509 5.77 -2.91 -20.58
C GLU A 509 5.89 -3.30 -19.09
N LYS A 510 5.97 -2.31 -18.18
CA LYS A 510 5.99 -2.58 -16.74
C LYS A 510 4.75 -3.35 -16.27
N VAL A 511 3.58 -2.99 -16.80
CA VAL A 511 2.31 -3.69 -16.51
C VAL A 511 2.34 -5.13 -17.05
N GLU A 512 2.79 -5.34 -18.27
CA GLU A 512 2.89 -6.68 -18.86
C GLU A 512 3.87 -7.58 -18.09
N ASN A 513 5.01 -7.05 -17.70
CA ASN A 513 6.00 -7.77 -16.87
C ASN A 513 5.43 -8.14 -15.50
N ALA A 514 4.68 -7.25 -14.86
CA ALA A 514 4.02 -7.54 -13.60
C ALA A 514 2.94 -8.63 -13.76
N PHE A 515 2.10 -8.55 -14.79
CA PHE A 515 1.13 -9.60 -15.09
C PHE A 515 1.79 -10.95 -15.43
N LYS A 516 2.90 -10.92 -16.15
CA LYS A 516 3.69 -12.13 -16.43
C LYS A 516 4.22 -12.75 -15.13
N SER A 517 4.73 -11.94 -14.22
CA SER A 517 5.20 -12.40 -12.91
C SER A 517 4.07 -13.04 -12.10
N ILE A 518 2.88 -12.42 -12.05
CA ILE A 518 1.71 -12.98 -11.37
C ILE A 518 1.30 -14.31 -12.01
N ARG A 519 1.19 -14.37 -13.34
CA ARG A 519 0.78 -15.59 -14.06
C ARG A 519 1.80 -16.73 -13.97
N ASN A 520 3.07 -16.42 -13.81
CA ASN A 520 4.09 -17.43 -13.57
C ASN A 520 3.86 -18.19 -12.25
N ILE A 521 3.22 -17.58 -11.29
CA ILE A 521 2.86 -18.18 -10.00
C ILE A 521 1.42 -18.73 -10.07
N ASP A 522 0.43 -17.83 -10.17
CA ASP A 522 -0.99 -18.17 -10.34
C ASP A 522 -1.37 -18.09 -11.82
N PHE A 523 -1.21 -19.18 -12.57
CA PHE A 523 -1.52 -19.20 -13.99
C PHE A 523 -3.00 -18.96 -14.29
N SER A 524 -3.88 -19.22 -13.32
CA SER A 524 -5.32 -19.06 -13.47
C SER A 524 -5.85 -17.65 -13.12
N ALA A 525 -4.97 -16.72 -12.73
CA ALA A 525 -5.34 -15.41 -12.17
C ALA A 525 -6.42 -14.66 -12.97
N TYR A 526 -6.33 -14.69 -14.29
CA TYR A 526 -7.22 -13.97 -15.19
C TYR A 526 -8.12 -14.87 -16.03
N TYR A 527 -8.17 -16.17 -15.70
CA TYR A 527 -9.07 -17.12 -16.36
C TYR A 527 -10.43 -17.13 -15.68
N ARG A 528 -11.47 -17.29 -16.48
CA ARG A 528 -12.87 -17.34 -16.06
C ARG A 528 -13.57 -18.52 -16.70
N ASP A 529 -14.33 -19.24 -15.91
CA ASP A 529 -15.13 -20.35 -16.39
C ASP A 529 -16.39 -19.85 -17.08
N ILE A 530 -16.58 -20.28 -18.32
CA ILE A 530 -17.78 -20.04 -19.12
C ILE A 530 -18.40 -21.35 -19.56
N ILE A 531 -19.70 -21.32 -19.86
CA ILE A 531 -20.40 -22.47 -20.42
C ILE A 531 -20.25 -22.39 -21.95
N TYR A 532 -19.65 -23.42 -22.52
CA TYR A 532 -19.52 -23.61 -23.95
C TYR A 532 -20.50 -24.70 -24.41
N THR A 533 -21.24 -24.44 -25.47
CA THR A 533 -22.13 -25.42 -26.11
C THR A 533 -21.93 -25.34 -27.61
N ASN A 534 -21.91 -26.47 -28.29
CA ASN A 534 -21.88 -26.53 -29.74
C ASN A 534 -22.78 -27.69 -30.23
N PRO A 535 -24.09 -27.41 -30.46
CA PRO A 535 -25.04 -28.41 -30.89
C PRO A 535 -24.72 -29.03 -32.25
N ASP A 536 -24.05 -28.28 -33.14
CA ASP A 536 -23.75 -28.71 -34.50
C ASP A 536 -22.80 -29.92 -34.56
N ILE A 537 -22.00 -30.07 -33.50
CA ILE A 537 -21.07 -31.18 -33.34
C ILE A 537 -21.51 -32.18 -32.24
N GLY A 538 -22.76 -32.06 -31.79
CA GLY A 538 -23.31 -32.92 -30.73
C GLY A 538 -22.69 -32.71 -29.34
N LEU A 539 -22.06 -31.55 -29.12
CA LEU A 539 -21.46 -31.22 -27.84
C LEU A 539 -22.48 -30.54 -26.93
N GLY A 540 -22.71 -31.15 -25.75
CA GLY A 540 -23.54 -30.61 -24.69
C GLY A 540 -22.92 -29.41 -23.99
N LYS A 541 -23.34 -29.15 -22.74
CA LYS A 541 -22.78 -28.06 -21.92
C LYS A 541 -21.44 -28.49 -21.33
N GLU A 542 -20.36 -27.82 -21.74
CA GLU A 542 -19.02 -27.98 -21.18
C GLU A 542 -18.58 -26.70 -20.50
N THR A 543 -17.80 -26.83 -19.43
CA THR A 543 -17.17 -25.69 -18.77
C THR A 543 -15.77 -25.51 -19.30
N ILE A 544 -15.50 -24.35 -19.92
CA ILE A 544 -14.17 -23.98 -20.39
C ILE A 544 -13.68 -22.71 -19.69
N SER A 545 -12.38 -22.61 -19.53
CA SER A 545 -11.71 -21.46 -18.91
C SER A 545 -11.15 -20.54 -19.99
N VAL A 546 -11.59 -19.29 -19.98
CA VAL A 546 -11.19 -18.27 -20.95
C VAL A 546 -10.38 -17.17 -20.26
N GLU A 547 -9.24 -16.81 -20.83
CA GLU A 547 -8.43 -15.70 -20.33
C GLU A 547 -9.08 -14.37 -20.67
N VAL A 548 -9.30 -13.53 -19.65
CA VAL A 548 -9.84 -12.17 -19.79
C VAL A 548 -8.99 -11.22 -18.95
N LEU A 549 -7.96 -10.65 -19.58
CA LEU A 549 -7.08 -9.67 -18.95
C LEU A 549 -7.84 -8.38 -18.61
N PRO A 550 -7.57 -7.76 -17.46
CA PRO A 550 -8.16 -6.48 -17.08
C PRO A 550 -7.65 -5.33 -17.96
N ASP A 551 -8.45 -4.29 -18.07
CA ASP A 551 -8.03 -2.99 -18.60
C ASP A 551 -7.36 -2.21 -17.46
N ILE A 552 -6.19 -1.63 -17.71
CA ILE A 552 -5.46 -0.78 -16.77
C ILE A 552 -5.66 0.67 -17.18
N ILE A 553 -6.14 1.49 -16.25
CA ILE A 553 -6.44 2.90 -16.44
C ILE A 553 -5.51 3.72 -15.57
N LEU A 554 -4.67 4.53 -16.20
CA LEU A 554 -3.69 5.37 -15.51
C LEU A 554 -4.32 6.72 -15.15
N MET A 555 -4.49 6.94 -13.86
CA MET A 555 -5.08 8.16 -13.32
C MET A 555 -4.04 9.29 -13.21
N PRO A 556 -4.42 10.54 -13.42
CA PRO A 556 -3.51 11.68 -13.50
C PRO A 556 -3.06 12.15 -12.10
N ASN A 557 -2.33 11.30 -11.40
CA ASN A 557 -1.84 11.60 -10.05
C ASN A 557 -0.58 10.81 -9.70
N VAL A 558 0.02 11.18 -8.57
CA VAL A 558 1.07 10.39 -7.89
C VAL A 558 0.39 9.52 -6.84
N GLY A 559 0.73 8.23 -6.76
CA GLY A 559 0.08 7.32 -5.83
C GLY A 559 0.91 6.12 -5.41
N THR A 560 0.41 5.41 -4.39
CA THR A 560 1.01 4.20 -3.81
C THR A 560 0.09 3.00 -3.86
N ARG A 561 -1.11 3.14 -4.43
CA ARG A 561 -2.15 2.12 -4.42
C ARG A 561 -2.83 2.02 -5.77
N GLY A 562 -3.71 1.06 -5.90
CA GLY A 562 -4.63 0.92 -7.03
C GLY A 562 -6.02 0.54 -6.54
N ILE A 563 -6.99 0.57 -7.44
CA ILE A 563 -8.38 0.14 -7.20
C ILE A 563 -8.78 -0.86 -8.27
N ALA A 564 -9.37 -1.97 -7.86
CA ALA A 564 -10.11 -2.84 -8.76
C ALA A 564 -11.47 -2.20 -9.04
N TRP A 565 -11.56 -1.51 -10.17
CA TRP A 565 -12.77 -0.90 -10.68
C TRP A 565 -13.43 -1.88 -11.62
N GLN A 566 -14.41 -2.63 -11.14
CA GLN A 566 -14.91 -3.81 -11.86
C GLN A 566 -16.24 -3.59 -12.51
N GLU A 567 -16.36 -4.14 -13.71
CA GLU A 567 -17.62 -4.54 -14.30
C GLU A 567 -17.64 -6.05 -14.49
N ILE A 568 -18.27 -6.76 -13.58
CA ILE A 568 -18.60 -8.15 -13.79
C ILE A 568 -20.12 -8.28 -13.76
N GLU A 569 -20.71 -8.44 -14.93
CA GLU A 569 -22.06 -8.97 -14.98
C GLU A 569 -22.02 -10.45 -14.60
N GLY A 570 -22.81 -10.86 -13.61
CA GLY A 570 -22.82 -12.24 -13.11
C GLY A 570 -23.02 -13.31 -14.18
N ARG A 571 -23.67 -12.96 -15.31
CA ARG A 571 -23.92 -13.85 -16.45
C ARG A 571 -22.88 -13.69 -17.58
N LYS A 572 -22.34 -12.50 -17.80
CA LYS A 572 -21.32 -12.22 -18.85
C LYS A 572 -19.94 -12.27 -18.25
N ARG A 573 -19.42 -13.47 -18.07
CA ARG A 573 -18.11 -13.71 -17.44
C ARG A 573 -16.91 -13.29 -18.30
N THR A 574 -17.14 -12.84 -19.51
CA THR A 574 -16.09 -12.40 -20.44
C THR A 574 -15.83 -10.88 -20.43
N THR A 575 -16.61 -10.11 -19.67
CA THR A 575 -16.36 -8.66 -19.52
C THR A 575 -15.03 -8.44 -18.80
N PRO A 576 -14.08 -7.66 -19.36
CA PRO A 576 -12.82 -7.35 -18.69
C PRO A 576 -13.05 -6.59 -17.39
N ALA A 577 -12.29 -6.94 -16.37
CA ALA A 577 -12.19 -6.08 -15.20
C ALA A 577 -11.43 -4.79 -15.54
N ARG A 578 -11.60 -3.77 -14.73
CA ARG A 578 -10.89 -2.49 -14.83
C ARG A 578 -10.11 -2.26 -13.56
N MET A 579 -8.84 -1.92 -13.71
CA MET A 579 -7.96 -1.58 -12.60
C MET A 579 -7.45 -0.17 -12.81
N MET A 580 -7.67 0.70 -11.82
CA MET A 580 -7.13 2.05 -11.84
C MET A 580 -5.88 2.12 -10.98
N VAL A 581 -4.82 2.69 -11.52
CA VAL A 581 -3.56 2.96 -10.83
C VAL A 581 -3.12 4.39 -11.17
N SER A 582 -2.32 5.01 -10.31
CA SER A 582 -1.75 6.32 -10.61
C SER A 582 -0.76 6.23 -11.76
N VAL A 583 -0.68 7.26 -12.61
CA VAL A 583 0.30 7.32 -13.70
C VAL A 583 1.73 7.31 -13.17
N PHE A 584 1.96 7.90 -11.98
CA PHE A 584 3.22 7.80 -11.25
C PHE A 584 3.03 6.98 -9.98
N GLN A 585 3.73 5.84 -9.91
CA GLN A 585 3.68 4.94 -8.78
C GLN A 585 4.93 5.03 -7.92
N MET A 586 4.75 5.30 -6.62
CA MET A 586 5.83 5.37 -5.65
C MET A 586 6.16 4.00 -5.03
N GLU A 587 5.20 3.08 -5.05
CA GLU A 587 5.36 1.69 -4.63
C GLU A 587 5.74 0.80 -5.83
N ASP A 588 6.17 -0.42 -5.55
CA ASP A 588 6.40 -1.41 -6.61
C ASP A 588 5.09 -1.76 -7.33
N LEU A 589 5.08 -1.60 -8.65
CA LEU A 589 3.91 -1.84 -9.48
C LEU A 589 3.44 -3.30 -9.42
N THR A 590 4.38 -4.25 -9.29
CA THR A 590 4.04 -5.67 -9.20
C THR A 590 3.26 -5.95 -7.93
N ASN A 591 3.70 -5.41 -6.78
CA ASN A 591 3.00 -5.55 -5.50
C ASN A 591 1.59 -4.95 -5.57
N ILE A 592 1.44 -3.77 -6.18
CA ILE A 592 0.13 -3.14 -6.37
C ILE A 592 -0.78 -4.04 -7.23
N LEU A 593 -0.28 -4.55 -8.35
CA LEU A 593 -1.07 -5.41 -9.24
C LEU A 593 -1.37 -6.78 -8.63
N VAL A 594 -0.50 -7.32 -7.77
CA VAL A 594 -0.78 -8.53 -6.97
C VAL A 594 -1.98 -8.30 -6.05
N ARG A 595 -1.98 -7.21 -5.31
CA ARG A 595 -3.12 -6.84 -4.42
C ARG A 595 -4.40 -6.63 -5.20
N LEU A 596 -4.33 -5.92 -6.33
CA LEU A 596 -5.49 -5.72 -7.22
C LEU A 596 -6.00 -7.02 -7.83
N THR A 597 -5.11 -7.95 -8.15
CA THR A 597 -5.49 -9.27 -8.65
C THR A 597 -6.19 -10.08 -7.55
N GLY A 598 -5.71 -10.03 -6.32
CA GLY A 598 -6.39 -10.63 -5.16
C GLY A 598 -7.80 -10.05 -4.95
N ASP A 599 -7.92 -8.72 -4.96
CA ASP A 599 -9.22 -8.03 -4.91
C ASP A 599 -10.15 -8.48 -6.04
N PHE A 600 -9.63 -8.47 -7.27
CA PHE A 600 -10.36 -8.92 -8.45
C PHE A 600 -10.87 -10.37 -8.31
N ARG A 601 -10.01 -11.29 -7.88
CA ARG A 601 -10.40 -12.71 -7.71
C ARG A 601 -11.50 -12.87 -6.67
N TRP A 602 -11.41 -12.18 -5.56
CA TRP A 602 -12.44 -12.19 -4.51
C TRP A 602 -13.78 -11.65 -5.04
N GLU A 603 -13.79 -10.46 -5.61
CA GLU A 603 -15.02 -9.82 -6.10
C GLU A 603 -15.63 -10.58 -7.26
N MET A 604 -14.83 -11.12 -8.17
CA MET A 604 -15.34 -11.96 -9.26
C MET A 604 -16.05 -13.19 -8.72
N CYS A 605 -15.44 -13.93 -7.80
CA CYS A 605 -16.06 -15.09 -7.19
C CYS A 605 -17.35 -14.71 -6.47
N LYS A 606 -17.30 -13.66 -5.64
CA LYS A 606 -18.46 -13.16 -4.90
C LYS A 606 -19.63 -12.77 -5.81
N ARG A 607 -19.38 -12.07 -6.90
CA ARG A 607 -20.43 -11.64 -7.85
C ARG A 607 -21.01 -12.80 -8.65
N VAL A 608 -20.19 -13.77 -9.01
CA VAL A 608 -20.66 -14.99 -9.69
C VAL A 608 -21.58 -15.82 -8.79
N GLN A 609 -21.25 -15.92 -7.50
CA GLN A 609 -22.05 -16.65 -6.52
C GLN A 609 -23.30 -15.85 -6.04
N GLY A 610 -23.28 -14.53 -6.20
CA GLY A 610 -24.37 -13.65 -5.80
C GLY A 610 -24.71 -13.77 -4.30
N ALA A 611 -25.99 -13.98 -3.96
CA ALA A 611 -26.43 -14.05 -2.56
C ALA A 611 -25.82 -15.23 -1.78
N ARG A 612 -25.31 -16.26 -2.46
CA ARG A 612 -24.72 -17.47 -1.86
C ARG A 612 -23.19 -17.44 -1.80
N TRP A 613 -22.58 -16.27 -1.93
CA TRP A 613 -21.12 -16.11 -1.99
C TRP A 613 -20.37 -16.66 -0.77
N ASN A 614 -21.03 -16.75 0.38
CA ASN A 614 -20.51 -17.27 1.65
C ASN A 614 -21.12 -18.60 2.08
N ASP A 615 -21.91 -19.23 1.24
CA ASP A 615 -22.50 -20.53 1.52
C ASP A 615 -21.49 -21.64 1.18
N ILE A 616 -21.05 -22.37 2.19
CA ILE A 616 -20.04 -23.43 2.04
C ILE A 616 -20.45 -24.53 1.06
N SER A 617 -21.76 -24.74 0.87
CA SER A 617 -22.28 -25.73 -0.10
C SER A 617 -21.93 -25.39 -1.55
N GLU A 618 -21.61 -24.13 -1.86
CA GLU A 618 -21.20 -23.69 -3.19
C GLU A 618 -19.75 -24.10 -3.53
N ALA A 619 -18.95 -24.54 -2.56
CA ALA A 619 -17.55 -24.94 -2.73
C ALA A 619 -16.75 -23.95 -3.61
N SER A 620 -16.79 -22.67 -3.25
CA SER A 620 -16.15 -21.57 -3.96
C SER A 620 -15.05 -20.92 -3.14
N LEU A 621 -14.15 -20.15 -3.78
CA LEU A 621 -13.10 -19.42 -3.10
C LEU A 621 -13.63 -18.58 -1.92
N THR A 622 -14.68 -17.80 -2.18
CA THR A 622 -15.23 -16.89 -1.17
C THR A 622 -15.94 -17.64 -0.05
N SER A 623 -16.66 -18.72 -0.35
CA SER A 623 -17.39 -19.48 0.66
C SER A 623 -16.47 -20.30 1.57
N GLU A 624 -15.47 -20.98 1.00
CA GLU A 624 -14.52 -21.76 1.80
C GLU A 624 -13.60 -20.86 2.64
N TYR A 625 -13.15 -19.73 2.07
CA TYR A 625 -12.32 -18.80 2.80
C TYR A 625 -13.10 -18.06 3.90
N PHE A 626 -14.38 -17.71 3.62
CA PHE A 626 -15.28 -17.15 4.63
C PHE A 626 -15.51 -18.14 5.78
N ASP A 627 -15.84 -19.40 5.48
CA ASP A 627 -16.05 -20.44 6.49
C ASP A 627 -14.80 -20.65 7.35
N TYR A 628 -13.64 -20.72 6.71
CA TYR A 628 -12.35 -20.83 7.40
C TYR A 628 -12.15 -19.70 8.41
N ILE A 629 -12.32 -18.44 8.01
CA ILE A 629 -12.13 -17.28 8.90
C ILE A 629 -13.25 -17.20 9.95
N GLN A 630 -14.49 -17.49 9.59
CA GLN A 630 -15.63 -17.46 10.54
C GLN A 630 -15.47 -18.49 11.66
N PHE A 631 -14.97 -19.67 11.34
CA PHE A 631 -14.86 -20.79 12.26
C PHE A 631 -13.43 -21.21 12.62
N TYR A 632 -12.42 -20.35 12.42
CA TYR A 632 -11.02 -20.67 12.67
C TYR A 632 -10.77 -21.22 14.07
N ARG A 633 -11.49 -20.74 15.10
CA ARG A 633 -11.34 -21.20 16.49
C ARG A 633 -11.72 -22.66 16.68
N LYS A 634 -12.70 -23.15 15.90
CA LYS A 634 -13.17 -24.54 15.93
C LYS A 634 -12.38 -25.46 15.00
N ASN A 635 -11.53 -24.89 14.15
CA ASN A 635 -10.77 -25.67 13.18
C ASN A 635 -9.70 -26.51 13.89
N ARG A 636 -9.75 -27.84 13.65
CA ARG A 636 -8.83 -28.81 14.29
C ARG A 636 -7.49 -28.90 13.60
N GLU A 637 -7.34 -28.39 12.40
CA GLU A 637 -6.09 -28.39 11.63
C GLU A 637 -5.18 -27.20 12.00
N LEU A 638 -5.71 -26.22 12.74
CA LEU A 638 -4.97 -25.06 13.22
C LEU A 638 -4.48 -25.31 14.65
N SER A 639 -3.17 -25.10 14.86
CA SER A 639 -2.58 -24.99 16.19
C SER A 639 -3.12 -23.75 16.92
N THR A 640 -2.91 -23.68 18.22
CA THR A 640 -3.29 -22.52 19.03
C THR A 640 -2.66 -21.24 18.49
N ASP A 641 -1.35 -21.26 18.22
CA ASP A 641 -0.60 -20.14 17.66
C ASP A 641 -1.14 -19.68 16.29
N ALA A 642 -1.49 -20.66 15.42
CA ALA A 642 -2.09 -20.33 14.13
C ALA A 642 -3.47 -19.66 14.29
N LYS A 643 -4.25 -20.05 15.28
CA LYS A 643 -5.54 -19.40 15.59
C LYS A 643 -5.36 -17.98 16.08
N ASP A 644 -4.37 -17.73 16.91
CA ASP A 644 -4.06 -16.40 17.42
C ASP A 644 -3.54 -15.48 16.31
N LYS A 645 -2.65 -15.99 15.43
CA LYS A 645 -2.23 -15.25 14.22
C LYS A 645 -3.41 -14.89 13.32
N VAL A 646 -4.37 -15.80 13.10
CA VAL A 646 -5.60 -15.49 12.34
C VAL A 646 -6.40 -14.37 13.02
N LYS A 647 -6.53 -14.42 14.35
CA LYS A 647 -7.25 -13.39 15.11
C LYS A 647 -6.59 -12.01 14.96
N LEU A 648 -5.27 -11.95 15.14
CA LEU A 648 -4.52 -10.70 14.96
C LEU A 648 -4.63 -10.16 13.53
N SER A 649 -4.50 -11.04 12.54
CA SER A 649 -4.67 -10.67 11.13
C SER A 649 -6.07 -10.15 10.83
N MET A 650 -7.13 -10.74 11.43
CA MET A 650 -8.50 -10.22 11.32
C MET A 650 -8.63 -8.81 11.90
N GLN A 651 -8.02 -8.55 13.06
CA GLN A 651 -8.03 -7.23 13.66
C GLN A 651 -7.30 -6.22 12.77
N LYS A 652 -6.10 -6.55 12.27
CA LYS A 652 -5.33 -5.72 11.33
C LYS A 652 -6.09 -5.48 10.00
N ALA A 653 -6.91 -6.42 9.58
CA ALA A 653 -7.79 -6.30 8.40
C ALA A 653 -9.14 -5.64 8.73
N LYS A 654 -9.32 -5.05 9.92
CA LYS A 654 -10.58 -4.44 10.37
C LYS A 654 -11.80 -5.37 10.22
N ASN A 655 -11.59 -6.65 10.48
CA ASN A 655 -12.57 -7.73 10.35
C ASN A 655 -13.12 -7.92 8.91
N SER A 656 -12.37 -7.50 7.90
CA SER A 656 -12.72 -7.69 6.49
C SER A 656 -12.17 -9.02 5.97
N TYR A 657 -13.05 -9.97 5.64
CA TYR A 657 -12.68 -11.26 5.02
C TYR A 657 -11.96 -11.06 3.68
N LYS A 658 -12.40 -10.10 2.89
CA LYS A 658 -11.78 -9.72 1.62
C LYS A 658 -10.36 -9.24 1.82
N GLU A 659 -10.12 -8.32 2.77
CA GLU A 659 -8.79 -7.80 3.03
C GLU A 659 -7.85 -8.88 3.57
N MET A 660 -8.36 -9.80 4.38
CA MET A 660 -7.62 -10.99 4.81
C MET A 660 -7.19 -11.84 3.62
N PHE A 661 -8.12 -12.14 2.72
CA PHE A 661 -7.81 -12.91 1.51
C PHE A 661 -6.77 -12.20 0.63
N ILE A 662 -6.89 -10.88 0.44
CA ILE A 662 -5.93 -10.10 -0.37
C ILE A 662 -4.51 -10.24 0.20
N ARG A 663 -4.35 -10.14 1.51
CA ARG A 663 -3.04 -10.30 2.18
C ARG A 663 -2.49 -11.73 2.04
N ASP A 664 -3.35 -12.72 2.22
CA ASP A 664 -2.94 -14.11 2.03
C ASP A 664 -2.60 -14.41 0.56
N TYR A 665 -3.32 -13.80 -0.39
CA TYR A 665 -2.99 -13.89 -1.82
C TYR A 665 -1.68 -13.18 -2.16
N GLU A 666 -1.42 -12.03 -1.55
CA GLU A 666 -0.12 -11.35 -1.66
C GLU A 666 1.02 -12.25 -1.16
N ALA A 667 0.86 -12.84 0.03
CA ALA A 667 1.81 -13.80 0.56
C ALA A 667 1.96 -15.04 -0.35
N TRP A 668 0.88 -15.48 -0.98
CA TRP A 668 0.86 -16.58 -1.95
C TRP A 668 1.76 -16.31 -3.17
N ILE A 669 1.59 -15.15 -3.76
CA ILE A 669 2.34 -14.76 -4.97
C ILE A 669 3.81 -14.43 -4.63
N LEU A 670 4.05 -13.61 -3.60
CA LEU A 670 5.38 -13.07 -3.33
C LEU A 670 6.30 -14.07 -2.61
N TYR A 671 5.75 -14.94 -1.76
CA TYR A 671 6.56 -15.80 -0.88
C TYR A 671 6.31 -17.30 -1.10
N GLU A 672 5.06 -17.77 -1.05
CA GLU A 672 4.78 -19.21 -1.16
C GLU A 672 5.20 -19.77 -2.52
N GLY A 673 5.01 -19.02 -3.61
CA GLY A 673 5.48 -19.40 -4.95
C GLY A 673 7.01 -19.51 -5.06
N ALA A 674 7.74 -18.81 -4.22
CA ALA A 674 9.18 -18.90 -4.11
C ALA A 674 9.65 -20.04 -3.16
N GLY A 675 8.72 -20.75 -2.50
CA GLY A 675 9.00 -21.82 -1.56
C GLY A 675 9.21 -21.37 -0.11
N SER A 676 8.93 -20.08 0.20
CA SER A 676 8.99 -19.53 1.55
C SER A 676 7.59 -19.56 2.18
N PRO A 677 7.28 -20.51 3.08
CA PRO A 677 5.94 -20.65 3.61
C PRO A 677 5.60 -19.52 4.60
N ARG A 678 4.52 -18.79 4.31
CA ARG A 678 3.96 -17.72 5.15
C ARG A 678 2.53 -18.01 5.61
N LEU A 679 1.82 -18.86 4.88
CA LEU A 679 0.43 -19.19 5.16
C LEU A 679 0.31 -20.39 6.10
N ASN A 680 -0.76 -20.44 6.89
CA ASN A 680 -1.09 -21.64 7.60
C ASN A 680 -1.64 -22.74 6.65
N LYS A 681 -1.72 -23.97 7.13
CA LYS A 681 -2.13 -25.12 6.30
C LYS A 681 -3.49 -24.92 5.65
N VAL A 682 -4.46 -24.36 6.37
CA VAL A 682 -5.85 -24.22 5.89
C VAL A 682 -5.94 -23.17 4.79
N SER A 683 -5.43 -21.95 5.03
CA SER A 683 -5.42 -20.90 4.00
C SER A 683 -4.63 -21.31 2.77
N ARG A 684 -3.48 -22.00 2.94
CA ARG A 684 -2.69 -22.55 1.83
C ARG A 684 -3.49 -23.52 0.99
N ASN A 685 -4.22 -24.45 1.60
CA ASN A 685 -5.01 -25.44 0.88
C ASN A 685 -6.16 -24.79 0.10
N ILE A 686 -6.85 -23.82 0.69
CA ILE A 686 -7.93 -23.10 0.02
C ILE A 686 -7.37 -22.31 -1.16
N ILE A 687 -6.32 -21.51 -0.94
CA ILE A 687 -5.74 -20.70 -2.01
C ILE A 687 -5.19 -21.58 -3.13
N PHE A 688 -4.50 -22.67 -2.81
CA PHE A 688 -4.02 -23.60 -3.84
C PHE A 688 -5.16 -24.20 -4.68
N THR A 689 -6.31 -24.49 -4.06
CA THR A 689 -7.45 -25.06 -4.76
C THR A 689 -8.01 -24.12 -5.83
N TYR A 690 -8.06 -22.83 -5.54
CA TYR A 690 -8.68 -21.82 -6.41
C TYR A 690 -7.69 -20.94 -7.18
N CYS A 691 -6.44 -20.85 -6.71
CA CYS A 691 -5.35 -20.07 -7.30
C CYS A 691 -4.10 -20.99 -7.42
N PRO A 692 -4.17 -22.06 -8.21
CA PRO A 692 -3.13 -23.08 -8.25
C PRO A 692 -1.83 -22.52 -8.83
N PHE A 693 -0.71 -23.01 -8.31
CA PHE A 693 0.60 -22.73 -8.87
C PHE A 693 0.73 -23.24 -10.29
N SER A 694 1.48 -22.52 -11.12
CA SER A 694 1.87 -22.98 -12.45
C SER A 694 2.65 -24.31 -12.36
N LYS A 695 2.62 -25.05 -13.45
CA LYS A 695 3.31 -26.36 -13.55
C LYS A 695 4.79 -26.27 -13.18
N GLU A 696 5.45 -25.18 -13.55
CA GLU A 696 6.87 -24.95 -13.23
C GLU A 696 7.09 -24.78 -11.72
N ILE A 697 6.26 -24.01 -11.06
CA ILE A 697 6.32 -23.82 -9.61
C ILE A 697 5.98 -25.13 -8.88
N ARG A 698 4.94 -25.86 -9.33
CA ARG A 698 4.61 -27.17 -8.74
C ARG A 698 5.79 -28.13 -8.81
N LYS A 699 6.51 -28.18 -9.93
CA LYS A 699 7.73 -29.01 -10.08
C LYS A 699 8.83 -28.61 -9.10
N LYS A 700 9.06 -27.29 -8.92
CA LYS A 700 10.07 -26.76 -7.97
C LYS A 700 9.73 -27.13 -6.53
N LEU A 701 8.44 -27.07 -6.17
CA LEU A 701 7.96 -27.30 -4.81
C LEU A 701 7.64 -28.77 -4.51
N LEU A 702 7.78 -29.68 -5.46
CA LEU A 702 7.42 -31.10 -5.32
C LEU A 702 8.15 -31.81 -4.16
N ALA A 703 9.38 -31.41 -3.90
CA ALA A 703 10.19 -31.96 -2.80
C ALA A 703 9.78 -31.41 -1.42
N ASN A 704 9.02 -30.31 -1.36
CA ASN A 704 8.64 -29.69 -0.11
C ASN A 704 7.40 -30.40 0.50
N PRO A 705 7.51 -31.01 1.71
CA PRO A 705 6.43 -31.77 2.33
C PRO A 705 5.14 -30.97 2.56
N LEU A 706 5.27 -29.64 2.76
CA LEU A 706 4.14 -28.75 3.04
C LEU A 706 3.14 -28.67 1.89
N TYR A 707 3.59 -28.86 0.65
CA TYR A 707 2.75 -28.76 -0.55
C TYR A 707 2.35 -30.10 -1.13
N LYS A 708 3.02 -31.19 -0.72
CA LYS A 708 2.88 -32.52 -1.34
C LYS A 708 1.45 -33.02 -1.36
N GLU A 709 0.74 -32.95 -0.24
CA GLU A 709 -0.64 -33.44 -0.12
C GLU A 709 -1.60 -32.60 -1.00
N THR A 710 -1.50 -31.28 -0.95
CA THR A 710 -2.36 -30.37 -1.70
C THR A 710 -2.13 -30.47 -3.20
N MET A 711 -0.86 -30.57 -3.63
CA MET A 711 -0.50 -30.78 -5.04
C MET A 711 -1.00 -32.12 -5.56
N SER A 712 -0.87 -33.19 -4.78
CA SER A 712 -1.37 -34.51 -5.18
C SER A 712 -2.90 -34.52 -5.39
N ARG A 713 -3.66 -33.87 -4.51
CA ARG A 713 -5.11 -33.71 -4.67
C ARG A 713 -5.47 -32.88 -5.92
N TYR A 714 -4.72 -31.83 -6.17
CA TYR A 714 -4.91 -31.00 -7.37
C TYR A 714 -4.63 -31.81 -8.64
N ASP A 715 -3.50 -32.52 -8.71
CA ASP A 715 -3.09 -33.29 -9.88
C ASP A 715 -4.09 -34.41 -10.21
N ILE A 716 -4.68 -35.04 -9.20
CA ILE A 716 -5.76 -36.05 -9.41
C ILE A 716 -6.97 -35.39 -10.07
N LYS A 717 -7.45 -34.26 -9.55
CA LYS A 717 -8.60 -33.54 -10.11
C LYS A 717 -8.30 -33.04 -11.54
N GLN A 718 -7.08 -32.55 -11.75
CA GLN A 718 -6.63 -32.07 -13.06
C GLN A 718 -6.56 -33.20 -14.09
N SER A 719 -6.01 -34.35 -13.71
CA SER A 719 -5.95 -35.56 -14.56
C SER A 719 -7.35 -36.04 -14.98
N GLN A 720 -8.34 -35.97 -14.07
CA GLN A 720 -9.73 -36.32 -14.39
C GLN A 720 -10.32 -35.38 -15.44
N LYS A 721 -10.09 -34.08 -15.32
CA LYS A 721 -10.54 -33.06 -16.31
C LYS A 721 -9.86 -33.28 -17.66
N ILE A 722 -8.55 -33.52 -17.65
CA ILE A 722 -7.80 -33.82 -18.86
C ILE A 722 -8.39 -35.04 -19.58
N HIS A 723 -8.59 -36.14 -18.86
CA HIS A 723 -9.17 -37.35 -19.43
C HIS A 723 -10.58 -37.14 -19.99
N HIS A 724 -11.39 -36.32 -19.34
CA HIS A 724 -12.72 -35.93 -19.86
C HIS A 724 -12.59 -35.23 -21.23
N PHE A 725 -11.73 -34.24 -21.38
CA PHE A 725 -11.54 -33.54 -22.64
C PHE A 725 -10.88 -34.42 -23.73
N ASP A 726 -9.94 -35.29 -23.34
CA ASP A 726 -9.34 -36.27 -24.27
C ASP A 726 -10.39 -37.22 -24.84
N ASN A 727 -11.39 -37.68 -24.02
CA ASN A 727 -12.51 -38.46 -24.49
C ASN A 727 -13.42 -37.70 -25.47
N ILE A 728 -13.67 -36.40 -25.21
CA ILE A 728 -14.41 -35.55 -26.16
C ILE A 728 -13.66 -35.47 -27.47
N PHE A 729 -12.34 -35.23 -27.44
CA PHE A 729 -11.51 -35.14 -28.65
C PHE A 729 -11.53 -36.43 -29.45
N GLN A 730 -11.48 -37.59 -28.76
CA GLN A 730 -11.53 -38.89 -29.43
C GLN A 730 -12.88 -39.12 -30.08
N LYS A 731 -14.00 -38.74 -29.43
CA LYS A 731 -15.33 -38.78 -30.03
C LYS A 731 -15.42 -37.93 -31.31
N LEU A 732 -14.97 -36.69 -31.26
CA LEU A 732 -14.99 -35.76 -32.41
C LEU A 732 -14.13 -36.29 -33.57
N LYS A 733 -12.94 -36.79 -33.28
CA LYS A 733 -12.08 -37.45 -34.31
C LYS A 733 -12.76 -38.65 -34.95
N ASN A 734 -13.40 -39.51 -34.17
CA ASN A 734 -14.07 -40.70 -34.68
C ASN A 734 -15.29 -40.35 -35.57
N THR A 735 -15.93 -39.20 -35.37
CA THR A 735 -17.02 -38.69 -36.19
C THR A 735 -16.53 -37.83 -37.38
N GLY A 736 -15.21 -37.68 -37.56
CA GLY A 736 -14.62 -36.86 -38.61
C GLY A 736 -14.81 -35.37 -38.46
N VAL A 737 -15.18 -34.90 -37.27
CA VAL A 737 -15.43 -33.50 -36.95
C VAL A 737 -14.12 -32.83 -36.45
N ALA A 738 -13.82 -31.64 -37.01
CA ALA A 738 -12.68 -30.85 -36.51
C ALA A 738 -12.89 -30.39 -35.06
N ILE A 739 -11.84 -30.45 -34.25
CA ILE A 739 -11.91 -30.02 -32.84
C ILE A 739 -11.98 -28.48 -32.81
N PRO A 740 -13.00 -27.88 -32.16
CA PRO A 740 -13.11 -26.43 -32.02
C PRO A 740 -11.91 -25.84 -31.28
N GLN A 741 -11.52 -24.61 -31.67
CA GLN A 741 -10.37 -23.91 -31.11
C GLN A 741 -10.52 -23.63 -29.60
N GLU A 742 -11.75 -23.43 -29.14
CA GLU A 742 -12.07 -23.21 -27.73
C GLU A 742 -11.73 -24.43 -26.87
N LEU A 743 -11.99 -25.63 -27.38
CA LEU A 743 -11.66 -26.87 -26.67
C LEU A 743 -10.16 -27.15 -26.69
N LEU A 744 -9.44 -26.79 -27.78
CA LEU A 744 -7.98 -26.88 -27.83
C LEU A 744 -7.33 -25.95 -26.78
N LYS A 745 -7.77 -24.71 -26.71
CA LYS A 745 -7.32 -23.75 -25.70
C LYS A 745 -7.63 -24.25 -24.28
N GLN A 746 -8.80 -24.85 -24.06
CA GLN A 746 -9.11 -25.45 -22.76
C GLN A 746 -8.14 -26.57 -22.39
N ARG A 747 -7.76 -27.39 -23.36
CA ARG A 747 -6.80 -28.47 -23.11
C ARG A 747 -5.40 -27.92 -22.79
N GLU A 748 -4.97 -26.87 -23.50
CA GLU A 748 -3.74 -26.14 -23.20
C GLU A 748 -3.77 -25.56 -21.78
N PHE A 749 -4.89 -24.91 -21.38
CA PHE A 749 -5.06 -24.40 -20.02
C PHE A 749 -4.93 -25.48 -18.96
N LEU A 750 -5.48 -26.67 -19.20
CA LEU A 750 -5.39 -27.81 -18.27
C LEU A 750 -3.96 -28.37 -18.15
N ASP A 751 -3.09 -28.10 -19.12
CA ASP A 751 -1.67 -28.51 -19.10
C ASP A 751 -0.74 -27.49 -18.39
N MET A 752 -1.24 -26.28 -18.11
CA MET A 752 -0.51 -25.25 -17.36
C MET A 752 -0.40 -25.60 -15.88
#